data_d799ecff338b1ffab5356092f7c20450
#
_entry.id   d799ecff338b1ffab5356092f7c20450
#
_cell.length_a   1.000
_cell.length_b   1.000
_cell.length_c   1.000
_cell.angle_alpha   90.00
_cell.angle_beta   90.00
_cell.angle_gamma   90.00
#
_symmetry.space_group_name_H-M   'P 1'
#
loop_
_entity.id
_entity.type
_entity.pdbx_description
1 polymer ?
#
loop_
_entity_poly.entity_id
_entity_poly.type
_entity_poly.pdbx_seq_one_letter_code
_entity_poly.pdbx_strand_id
1 'polypeptide(L)'
;MSRTLIIAEKPSVASDLARVLGKKLGKFKKDESSGGFSNDSMVITSAVGHLVEQKKPQTEDGKSLPWKMDYLPVMPKAMELEPIAKSADKLRKVLKLARSKDIIEIVNACDAGREGELIFRNIIRYGKIRKPIRRLWMQSMTDDSILEAWEHLKTDEEMQHLADAAVCRSESDWLVGLNSTRALTVLQSGAGGFNVTPTGRVQTPTLALLAARQKAILSFVPEAYHEVRATFTAKAGSYEGRWFNPDWKKDESAPQRTRERIWEPELAAAIAERCQGRPAEVKETRKPVSMPAPLLFDLTSLQKEASNRFGFSARRTLQIAQECYEKHKVLTYPRTDSKFLPNDYLKVATRTVAAIGENLPDFAGFARDILDNRRIRPSKRVFDGSKVSDHFAIIPTGKFANLTGDAARIFNLVVQRFLGVFMPNAEFEDTERTTIVSSPGATDFFYTHGRVQLAAGWRALYGADKRKKDELCAVGKGEKVKAERVEAVEDRTKAPSAYTEATLLTAMETAGKLVEDEDLADAMKERGLGTPATRAAIIEGLITQEYIAREGKELMATRRGMDLIDLLGKIGLSTLSSPELTGEWEYRLKQMEAGNLQRDSFMKEIRSYTTDIVDAVRDYMQNGKNPDLELTCPACGAAGLSSRVDAISCHKCKFRIRRVHAGLSLSDDQIAELISQGRLPVMEGFRSKFGKPFKAGLQLVAPATEKASWKAAFYFENDRPAAGGDAAEAEAPGSIGTMTVKNQGELEVMETDKQWSIPEFARSNGKGFSMSRTILGKDITREQLARVLAEGKSELITGFVSQRTHRAFDAFLVLDTAKGNVGFEFPPREARSKQSKDKADKKFTAASAAAEDLSKANRHGIIKVKGKGEHELLETENAWHVDGITYGKNRKPLVVPKVMCGMELTADMVGKLLTRGKTDLIQGFVSHKTGNKFDAYLVFTPGTGRVTYEFPPRK
;
A
#
# COMPACT_ATOMS: atom_id res chain seq x y z
N MET A 1 12.37 32.01 37.58
CA MET A 1 10.90 31.87 37.75
C MET A 1 10.54 30.42 37.44
N SER A 2 9.63 29.83 38.21
CA SER A 2 9.15 28.45 37.98
C SER A 2 8.18 28.44 36.82
N ARG A 3 8.35 27.47 35.85
CA ARG A 3 7.54 27.35 34.64
C ARG A 3 6.98 25.93 34.47
N THR A 4 5.83 25.84 33.83
CA THR A 4 5.23 24.56 33.40
C THR A 4 5.58 24.28 31.95
N LEU A 5 6.00 23.04 31.63
CA LEU A 5 6.25 22.57 30.27
C LEU A 5 5.04 21.80 29.75
N ILE A 6 4.46 22.26 28.65
CA ILE A 6 3.38 21.55 27.93
C ILE A 6 3.98 20.86 26.71
N ILE A 7 3.76 19.54 26.59
CA ILE A 7 4.22 18.73 25.46
C ILE A 7 3.00 18.25 24.67
N ALA A 8 2.76 18.86 23.51
CA ALA A 8 1.75 18.43 22.57
C ALA A 8 2.31 17.34 21.61
N GLU A 9 1.45 16.55 20.98
CA GLU A 9 1.89 15.59 19.99
C GLU A 9 2.32 16.26 18.68
N LYS A 10 1.58 17.29 18.22
CA LYS A 10 1.73 17.94 16.91
C LYS A 10 2.00 19.43 17.07
N PRO A 11 2.82 20.03 16.17
CA PRO A 11 3.09 21.48 16.20
C PRO A 11 1.82 22.34 16.04
N SER A 12 0.80 21.84 15.31
CA SER A 12 -0.49 22.52 15.16
C SER A 12 -1.23 22.64 16.48
N VAL A 13 -1.27 21.55 17.26
CA VAL A 13 -1.89 21.53 18.59
C VAL A 13 -1.14 22.48 19.54
N ALA A 14 0.20 22.48 19.53
CA ALA A 14 0.99 23.43 20.30
C ALA A 14 0.67 24.89 19.96
N SER A 15 0.42 25.20 18.67
CA SER A 15 0.02 26.53 18.23
C SER A 15 -1.38 26.91 18.70
N ASP A 16 -2.33 25.99 18.65
CA ASP A 16 -3.70 26.22 19.12
C ASP A 16 -3.74 26.42 20.64
N LEU A 17 -2.99 25.61 21.40
CA LEU A 17 -2.82 25.79 22.85
C LEU A 17 -2.23 27.15 23.17
N ALA A 18 -1.17 27.58 22.48
CA ALA A 18 -0.57 28.91 22.71
C ALA A 18 -1.54 30.04 22.39
N ARG A 19 -2.36 29.93 21.35
CA ARG A 19 -3.38 30.89 20.97
C ARG A 19 -4.51 30.99 22.03
N VAL A 20 -5.02 29.85 22.46
CA VAL A 20 -6.20 29.79 23.34
C VAL A 20 -5.82 30.10 24.78
N LEU A 21 -4.81 29.40 25.32
CA LEU A 21 -4.33 29.62 26.68
C LEU A 21 -3.75 31.04 26.87
N GLY A 22 -3.19 31.59 25.78
CA GLY A 22 -2.66 32.93 25.75
C GLY A 22 -3.69 34.03 26.05
N LYS A 23 -4.98 33.78 25.85
CA LYS A 23 -6.06 34.68 26.17
C LYS A 23 -6.27 34.84 27.71
N LYS A 24 -5.97 33.76 28.47
CA LYS A 24 -6.20 33.68 29.93
C LYS A 24 -4.92 33.79 30.75
N LEU A 25 -3.82 33.20 30.25
CA LEU A 25 -2.57 32.97 30.97
C LEU A 25 -1.41 33.87 30.53
N GLY A 26 -1.68 34.89 29.71
CA GLY A 26 -0.66 35.78 29.14
C GLY A 26 -0.16 35.33 27.78
N LYS A 27 0.09 36.28 26.88
CA LYS A 27 0.43 36.06 25.48
C LYS A 27 1.73 35.27 25.31
N PHE A 28 1.68 34.17 24.57
CA PHE A 28 2.85 33.38 24.21
C PHE A 28 3.59 34.00 23.01
N LYS A 29 4.90 34.00 23.07
CA LYS A 29 5.81 34.37 21.97
C LYS A 29 6.37 33.08 21.33
N LYS A 30 6.59 33.10 20.02
CA LYS A 30 7.27 32.01 19.33
C LYS A 30 8.72 31.96 19.83
N ASP A 31 9.16 30.78 20.22
CA ASP A 31 10.47 30.52 20.78
C ASP A 31 11.19 29.44 19.97
N GLU A 32 12.21 29.86 19.23
CA GLU A 32 12.99 28.94 18.37
C GLU A 32 13.84 27.98 19.20
N SER A 33 14.23 28.36 20.41
CA SER A 33 15.04 27.52 21.29
C SER A 33 14.26 26.32 21.80
N SER A 34 12.97 26.50 22.12
CA SER A 34 12.05 25.43 22.51
C SER A 34 11.46 24.69 21.29
N GLY A 35 11.53 25.29 20.11
CA GLY A 35 10.82 24.84 18.92
C GLY A 35 9.31 24.88 19.07
N GLY A 36 8.81 25.86 19.83
CA GLY A 36 7.39 26.06 20.19
C GLY A 36 7.07 27.49 20.60
N PHE A 37 6.47 27.67 21.76
CA PHE A 37 5.99 28.93 22.26
C PHE A 37 6.33 29.07 23.76
N SER A 38 6.59 30.28 24.24
CA SER A 38 6.85 30.53 25.66
C SER A 38 6.26 31.85 26.13
N ASN A 39 5.97 31.92 27.42
CA ASN A 39 5.74 33.14 28.21
C ASN A 39 6.48 33.04 29.54
N ASP A 40 6.24 33.94 30.46
CA ASP A 40 6.95 34.00 31.74
C ASP A 40 6.70 32.78 32.66
N SER A 41 5.54 32.12 32.54
CA SER A 41 5.10 31.00 33.40
C SER A 41 5.08 29.64 32.69
N MET A 42 5.16 29.60 31.36
CA MET A 42 4.96 28.36 30.60
C MET A 42 5.82 28.27 29.35
N VAL A 43 6.12 27.03 28.98
CA VAL A 43 6.72 26.66 27.68
C VAL A 43 5.85 25.61 27.02
N ILE A 44 5.44 25.83 25.76
CA ILE A 44 4.68 24.87 24.96
C ILE A 44 5.56 24.35 23.81
N THR A 45 5.78 23.07 23.77
CA THR A 45 6.51 22.41 22.67
C THR A 45 5.68 21.25 22.12
N SER A 46 6.18 20.58 21.08
CA SER A 46 5.51 19.40 20.53
C SER A 46 6.50 18.26 20.30
N ALA A 47 6.01 17.03 20.29
CA ALA A 47 6.75 15.86 19.83
C ALA A 47 6.94 15.95 18.31
N VAL A 48 6.13 15.60 17.47
CA VAL A 48 6.03 15.30 16.02
C VAL A 48 5.79 13.79 15.80
N GLY A 49 4.94 13.20 16.66
CA GLY A 49 4.78 11.75 16.75
C GLY A 49 5.87 11.10 17.63
N HIS A 50 6.14 9.82 17.40
CA HIS A 50 7.18 9.11 18.16
C HIS A 50 8.57 9.71 17.96
N LEU A 51 9.26 9.94 19.07
CA LEU A 51 10.66 10.41 19.10
C LEU A 51 11.64 9.32 19.51
N VAL A 52 11.14 8.25 20.14
CA VAL A 52 11.89 7.08 20.55
C VAL A 52 11.17 5.79 20.18
N GLU A 53 11.92 4.74 19.95
CA GLU A 53 11.44 3.40 19.63
C GLU A 53 12.13 2.36 20.53
N GLN A 54 11.62 1.12 20.55
CA GLN A 54 12.29 0.03 21.27
C GLN A 54 13.59 -0.29 20.57
N LYS A 55 14.65 -0.42 21.40
CA LYS A 55 16.01 -0.70 20.94
C LYS A 55 16.10 -2.04 20.24
N LYS A 56 16.76 -2.07 19.10
CA LYS A 56 17.01 -3.30 18.35
C LYS A 56 17.93 -4.23 19.16
N PRO A 57 17.70 -5.57 19.13
CA PRO A 57 18.51 -6.50 19.88
C PRO A 57 19.95 -6.52 19.37
N GLN A 58 20.89 -6.44 20.30
CA GLN A 58 22.31 -6.42 20.06
C GLN A 58 23.00 -7.50 20.87
N THR A 59 24.19 -7.93 20.44
CA THR A 59 25.13 -8.72 21.20
C THR A 59 25.81 -7.85 22.27
N GLU A 60 26.51 -8.45 23.22
CA GLU A 60 27.22 -7.72 24.29
C GLU A 60 28.25 -6.73 23.76
N ASP A 61 28.84 -7.00 22.60
CA ASP A 61 29.75 -6.10 21.89
C ASP A 61 29.06 -5.04 21.00
N GLY A 62 27.73 -4.90 21.14
CA GLY A 62 26.93 -3.85 20.47
C GLY A 62 26.64 -4.10 18.99
N LYS A 63 26.95 -5.28 18.45
CA LYS A 63 26.62 -5.64 17.07
C LYS A 63 25.19 -6.14 16.96
N SER A 64 24.61 -6.08 15.77
CA SER A 64 23.28 -6.67 15.51
C SER A 64 23.27 -8.15 15.85
N LEU A 65 22.25 -8.59 16.58
CA LEU A 65 22.09 -9.99 16.98
C LEU A 65 22.03 -10.90 15.74
N PRO A 66 22.82 -12.00 15.68
CA PRO A 66 22.77 -12.93 14.53
C PRO A 66 21.40 -13.58 14.35
N TRP A 67 21.08 -13.92 13.09
CA TRP A 67 19.85 -14.65 12.76
C TRP A 67 20.08 -16.14 12.91
N LYS A 68 20.06 -16.62 14.17
CA LYS A 68 20.22 -18.03 14.54
C LYS A 68 19.23 -18.39 15.64
N MET A 69 18.81 -19.64 15.68
CA MET A 69 17.85 -20.14 16.67
C MET A 69 18.40 -20.09 18.10
N ASP A 70 19.71 -20.23 18.28
CA ASP A 70 20.39 -20.23 19.58
C ASP A 70 20.25 -18.89 20.34
N TYR A 71 19.97 -17.79 19.60
CA TYR A 71 19.75 -16.47 20.19
C TYR A 71 18.27 -16.18 20.50
N LEU A 72 17.39 -17.17 20.37
CA LEU A 72 15.96 -17.01 20.58
C LEU A 72 15.47 -17.85 21.78
N PRO A 73 14.48 -17.39 22.55
CA PRO A 73 13.80 -16.09 22.38
C PRO A 73 14.61 -14.90 22.90
N VAL A 74 14.46 -13.73 22.20
CA VAL A 74 14.99 -12.44 22.70
C VAL A 74 14.04 -11.92 23.77
N MET A 75 14.47 -12.00 25.04
CA MET A 75 13.67 -11.68 26.23
C MET A 75 14.41 -10.69 27.15
N PRO A 76 14.49 -9.38 26.79
CA PRO A 76 15.16 -8.44 27.66
C PRO A 76 14.47 -8.33 29.02
N LYS A 77 15.24 -8.21 30.10
CA LYS A 77 14.70 -8.00 31.46
C LYS A 77 13.90 -6.70 31.55
N ALA A 78 14.39 -5.65 30.91
CA ALA A 78 13.71 -4.37 30.77
C ALA A 78 13.79 -3.93 29.31
N MET A 79 12.69 -3.38 28.78
CA MET A 79 12.65 -2.85 27.44
C MET A 79 13.40 -1.52 27.38
N GLU A 80 14.52 -1.51 26.65
CA GLU A 80 15.30 -0.30 26.39
C GLU A 80 14.72 0.46 25.19
N LEU A 81 14.85 1.78 25.26
CA LEU A 81 14.43 2.70 24.20
C LEU A 81 15.63 3.33 23.51
N GLU A 82 15.53 3.60 22.23
CA GLU A 82 16.51 4.35 21.44
C GLU A 82 15.87 5.48 20.65
N PRO A 83 16.61 6.56 20.36
CA PRO A 83 16.08 7.68 19.58
C PRO A 83 15.81 7.28 18.14
N ILE A 84 14.69 7.70 17.60
CA ILE A 84 14.42 7.62 16.16
C ILE A 84 15.33 8.62 15.44
N ALA A 85 16.22 8.14 14.58
CA ALA A 85 17.28 8.94 13.95
C ALA A 85 16.79 10.25 13.30
N LYS A 86 15.64 10.18 12.60
CA LYS A 86 15.04 11.33 11.91
C LYS A 86 14.54 12.43 12.85
N SER A 87 14.23 12.11 14.09
CA SER A 87 13.65 13.01 15.09
C SER A 87 14.57 13.25 16.30
N ALA A 88 15.81 12.76 16.26
CA ALA A 88 16.75 12.85 17.36
C ALA A 88 17.03 14.30 17.81
N ASP A 89 17.08 15.28 16.89
CA ASP A 89 17.24 16.68 17.21
C ASP A 89 16.05 17.25 17.99
N LYS A 90 14.85 16.86 17.60
CA LYS A 90 13.63 17.26 18.30
C LYS A 90 13.59 16.66 19.70
N LEU A 91 13.92 15.38 19.82
CA LEU A 91 14.03 14.70 21.12
C LEU A 91 15.02 15.44 22.04
N ARG A 92 16.21 15.79 21.55
CA ARG A 92 17.20 16.53 22.34
C ARG A 92 16.67 17.86 22.85
N LYS A 93 15.93 18.61 22.03
CA LYS A 93 15.30 19.87 22.43
C LYS A 93 14.24 19.64 23.51
N VAL A 94 13.35 18.68 23.34
CA VAL A 94 12.30 18.36 24.32
C VAL A 94 12.91 17.94 25.66
N LEU A 95 13.94 17.06 25.63
CA LEU A 95 14.62 16.61 26.85
C LEU A 95 15.40 17.72 27.55
N LYS A 96 16.03 18.62 26.79
CA LYS A 96 16.70 19.80 27.36
C LYS A 96 15.74 20.67 28.14
N LEU A 97 14.54 20.91 27.58
CA LEU A 97 13.48 21.65 28.27
C LEU A 97 12.98 20.90 29.52
N ALA A 98 12.63 19.60 29.36
CA ALA A 98 12.10 18.80 30.48
C ALA A 98 13.07 18.68 31.67
N ARG A 99 14.39 18.74 31.42
CA ARG A 99 15.43 18.69 32.45
C ARG A 99 15.79 20.04 33.02
N SER A 100 15.32 21.15 32.43
CA SER A 100 15.65 22.50 32.90
C SER A 100 15.16 22.72 34.32
N LYS A 101 16.00 23.37 35.15
CA LYS A 101 15.69 23.60 36.60
C LYS A 101 14.48 24.52 36.84
N ASP A 102 14.19 25.39 35.88
CA ASP A 102 13.06 26.30 35.93
C ASP A 102 11.71 25.63 35.58
N ILE A 103 11.76 24.47 34.95
CA ILE A 103 10.57 23.64 34.73
C ILE A 103 10.29 22.82 36.01
N ILE A 104 9.15 23.06 36.63
CA ILE A 104 8.74 22.40 37.87
C ILE A 104 7.70 21.30 37.63
N GLU A 105 6.93 21.39 36.56
CA GLU A 105 5.83 20.49 36.21
C GLU A 105 5.79 20.27 34.70
N ILE A 106 5.32 19.09 34.25
CA ILE A 106 5.14 18.76 32.84
C ILE A 106 3.68 18.37 32.59
N VAL A 107 3.06 19.00 31.60
CA VAL A 107 1.71 18.68 31.14
C VAL A 107 1.77 17.87 29.83
N ASN A 108 1.23 16.65 29.87
CA ASN A 108 1.01 15.83 28.71
C ASN A 108 -0.22 16.36 27.95
N ALA A 109 -0.01 16.98 26.79
CA ALA A 109 -1.04 17.46 25.88
C ALA A 109 -1.00 16.71 24.53
N CYS A 110 -0.52 15.46 24.53
CA CYS A 110 -0.63 14.57 23.37
C CYS A 110 -2.09 14.12 23.18
N ASP A 111 -2.36 13.48 22.03
CA ASP A 111 -3.73 13.08 21.68
C ASP A 111 -4.39 12.22 22.78
N ALA A 112 -5.71 12.30 22.91
CA ALA A 112 -6.48 11.71 24.01
C ALA A 112 -6.72 10.21 23.79
N GLY A 113 -5.66 9.40 23.85
CA GLY A 113 -5.72 7.95 23.66
C GLY A 113 -4.42 7.26 24.01
N ARG A 114 -4.40 5.90 23.86
CA ARG A 114 -3.24 5.05 24.12
C ARG A 114 -1.98 5.50 23.36
N GLU A 115 -2.14 5.94 22.11
CA GLU A 115 -1.00 6.34 21.26
C GLU A 115 -0.34 7.61 21.77
N GLY A 116 -1.12 8.65 22.06
CA GLY A 116 -0.60 9.89 22.64
C GLY A 116 0.02 9.70 24.02
N GLU A 117 -0.57 8.82 24.85
CA GLU A 117 0.01 8.43 26.14
C GLU A 117 1.35 7.74 25.95
N LEU A 118 1.46 6.76 25.01
CA LEU A 118 2.69 6.06 24.70
C LEU A 118 3.81 7.01 24.24
N ILE A 119 3.50 7.95 23.34
CA ILE A 119 4.46 8.94 22.84
C ILE A 119 5.06 9.73 24.02
N PHE A 120 4.20 10.22 24.88
CA PHE A 120 4.63 11.00 26.04
C PHE A 120 5.44 10.16 27.04
N ARG A 121 4.92 8.98 27.45
CA ARG A 121 5.59 8.09 28.40
C ARG A 121 6.96 7.63 27.93
N ASN A 122 7.10 7.34 26.67
CA ASN A 122 8.39 6.98 26.09
C ASN A 122 9.42 8.12 26.14
N ILE A 123 9.00 9.38 25.97
CA ILE A 123 9.88 10.55 26.14
C ILE A 123 10.33 10.67 27.61
N ILE A 124 9.39 10.55 28.55
CA ILE A 124 9.68 10.65 30.00
C ILE A 124 10.59 9.51 30.45
N ARG A 125 10.30 8.26 30.07
CA ARG A 125 11.11 7.05 30.40
C ARG A 125 12.52 7.17 29.84
N TYR A 126 12.66 7.47 28.55
CA TYR A 126 13.95 7.65 27.90
C TYR A 126 14.76 8.78 28.53
N GLY A 127 14.10 9.88 28.82
CA GLY A 127 14.69 11.06 29.46
C GLY A 127 15.03 10.86 30.95
N LYS A 128 14.52 9.79 31.61
CA LYS A 128 14.60 9.57 33.05
C LYS A 128 14.13 10.81 33.84
N ILE A 129 13.02 11.42 33.39
CA ILE A 129 12.46 12.62 34.01
C ILE A 129 11.65 12.23 35.23
N ARG A 130 11.85 12.98 36.38
CA ARG A 130 11.20 12.74 37.67
C ARG A 130 10.50 14.01 38.15
N LYS A 131 9.72 14.65 37.31
CA LYS A 131 8.96 15.84 37.64
C LYS A 131 7.49 15.51 37.77
N PRO A 132 6.69 16.27 38.54
CA PRO A 132 5.23 16.12 38.54
C PRO A 132 4.66 16.17 37.13
N ILE A 133 3.70 15.30 36.84
CA ILE A 133 3.05 15.19 35.55
C ILE A 133 1.56 15.45 35.73
N ARG A 134 0.99 16.18 34.78
CA ARG A 134 -0.45 16.36 34.62
C ARG A 134 -0.86 16.02 33.22
N ARG A 135 -2.12 15.73 33.01
CA ARG A 135 -2.70 15.36 31.71
C ARG A 135 -3.77 16.34 31.26
N LEU A 136 -3.54 16.99 30.11
CA LEU A 136 -4.54 17.78 29.42
C LEU A 136 -5.30 16.84 28.44
N TRP A 137 -6.52 16.45 28.80
CA TRP A 137 -7.35 15.51 28.05
C TRP A 137 -8.31 16.24 27.12
N MET A 138 -8.08 16.22 25.81
CA MET A 138 -8.86 16.97 24.84
C MET A 138 -9.37 16.04 23.72
N GLN A 139 -10.67 15.99 23.51
CA GLN A 139 -11.32 15.29 22.37
C GLN A 139 -11.93 16.29 21.38
N SER A 140 -11.91 17.57 21.70
CA SER A 140 -12.33 18.69 20.85
C SER A 140 -11.24 19.76 20.82
N MET A 141 -11.17 20.48 19.69
CA MET A 141 -10.19 21.57 19.49
C MET A 141 -10.83 22.97 19.48
N THR A 142 -12.05 23.09 19.98
CA THR A 142 -12.68 24.42 20.18
C THR A 142 -12.00 25.18 21.31
N ASP A 143 -12.04 26.49 21.25
CA ASP A 143 -11.44 27.35 22.30
C ASP A 143 -12.00 27.01 23.67
N ASP A 144 -13.32 26.81 23.76
CA ASP A 144 -14.00 26.49 24.99
C ASP A 144 -13.57 25.13 25.57
N SER A 145 -13.49 24.12 24.75
CA SER A 145 -13.04 22.77 25.16
C SER A 145 -11.58 22.76 25.63
N ILE A 146 -10.72 23.53 24.97
CA ILE A 146 -9.31 23.66 25.39
C ILE A 146 -9.22 24.32 26.77
N LEU A 147 -10.02 25.38 27.04
CA LEU A 147 -10.04 26.07 28.33
C LEU A 147 -10.62 25.18 29.43
N GLU A 148 -11.70 24.48 29.17
CA GLU A 148 -12.30 23.49 30.07
C GLU A 148 -11.34 22.38 30.46
N ALA A 149 -10.67 21.79 29.45
CA ALA A 149 -9.67 20.75 29.68
C ALA A 149 -8.47 21.25 30.49
N TRP A 150 -8.07 22.51 30.30
CA TRP A 150 -7.02 23.16 31.11
C TRP A 150 -7.43 23.39 32.58
N GLU A 151 -8.68 23.69 32.82
CA GLU A 151 -9.20 23.86 34.19
C GLU A 151 -9.35 22.52 34.94
N HIS A 152 -9.48 21.40 34.16
CA HIS A 152 -9.69 20.05 34.68
C HIS A 152 -8.53 19.11 34.33
N LEU A 153 -7.29 19.54 34.57
CA LEU A 153 -6.10 18.70 34.34
C LEU A 153 -6.17 17.44 35.20
N LYS A 154 -6.07 16.28 34.59
CA LYS A 154 -5.98 14.97 35.29
C LYS A 154 -4.62 14.78 35.94
N THR A 155 -4.57 14.00 37.01
CA THR A 155 -3.32 13.62 37.68
C THR A 155 -2.61 12.48 36.94
N ASP A 156 -1.36 12.23 37.31
CA ASP A 156 -0.57 11.11 36.72
C ASP A 156 -1.15 9.76 37.11
N GLU A 157 -1.65 9.67 38.37
CA GLU A 157 -2.27 8.46 38.93
C GLU A 157 -3.54 8.05 38.15
N GLU A 158 -4.39 9.02 37.80
CA GLU A 158 -5.62 8.79 37.01
C GLU A 158 -5.29 8.23 35.60
N MET A 159 -4.07 8.47 35.11
CA MET A 159 -3.66 8.07 33.79
C MET A 159 -2.80 6.79 33.77
N GLN A 160 -2.47 6.23 34.95
CA GLN A 160 -1.53 5.12 35.04
C GLN A 160 -2.03 3.87 34.31
N HIS A 161 -3.29 3.51 34.45
CA HIS A 161 -3.87 2.33 33.79
C HIS A 161 -3.84 2.44 32.26
N LEU A 162 -4.13 3.62 31.73
CA LEU A 162 -4.02 3.89 30.28
C LEU A 162 -2.55 3.83 29.82
N ALA A 163 -1.63 4.36 30.64
CA ALA A 163 -0.21 4.33 30.35
C ALA A 163 0.32 2.88 30.31
N ASP A 164 -0.07 2.06 31.26
CA ASP A 164 0.31 0.65 31.33
C ASP A 164 -0.23 -0.12 30.12
N ALA A 165 -1.50 0.06 29.77
CA ALA A 165 -2.08 -0.56 28.57
C ALA A 165 -1.36 -0.14 27.28
N ALA A 166 -1.01 1.15 27.15
CA ALA A 166 -0.30 1.67 25.98
C ALA A 166 1.12 1.07 25.85
N VAL A 167 1.84 1.01 26.95
CA VAL A 167 3.20 0.44 27.02
C VAL A 167 3.16 -1.08 26.79
N CYS A 168 2.25 -1.80 27.45
CA CYS A 168 2.08 -3.25 27.28
C CYS A 168 1.78 -3.64 25.85
N ARG A 169 0.89 -2.90 25.17
CA ARG A 169 0.61 -3.12 23.76
C ARG A 169 1.86 -3.02 22.90
N SER A 170 2.65 -1.96 23.10
CA SER A 170 3.88 -1.75 22.33
C SER A 170 4.93 -2.82 22.62
N GLU A 171 5.12 -3.20 23.89
CA GLU A 171 6.10 -4.19 24.31
C GLU A 171 5.71 -5.61 23.84
N SER A 172 4.42 -5.95 23.90
CA SER A 172 3.92 -7.27 23.45
C SER A 172 4.02 -7.42 21.93
N ASP A 173 3.61 -6.40 21.16
CA ASP A 173 3.73 -6.40 19.69
C ASP A 173 5.22 -6.54 19.27
N TRP A 174 6.14 -5.92 20.01
CA TRP A 174 7.57 -6.05 19.76
C TRP A 174 8.10 -7.45 20.10
N LEU A 175 7.79 -7.99 21.28
CA LEU A 175 8.27 -9.31 21.72
C LEU A 175 7.82 -10.40 20.75
N VAL A 176 6.52 -10.49 20.51
CA VAL A 176 5.96 -11.54 19.64
C VAL A 176 6.37 -11.31 18.18
N GLY A 177 6.26 -10.10 17.68
CA GLY A 177 6.63 -9.79 16.30
C GLY A 177 8.10 -10.03 15.99
N LEU A 178 9.01 -9.63 16.89
CA LEU A 178 10.45 -9.86 16.72
C LEU A 178 10.79 -11.33 16.71
N ASN A 179 10.36 -12.06 17.75
CA ASN A 179 10.76 -13.46 17.97
C ASN A 179 10.15 -14.39 16.93
N SER A 180 8.86 -14.25 16.62
CA SER A 180 8.20 -15.03 15.56
C SER A 180 8.82 -14.76 14.19
N THR A 181 9.07 -13.49 13.83
CA THR A 181 9.75 -13.11 12.58
C THR A 181 11.14 -13.75 12.51
N ARG A 182 11.93 -13.69 13.58
CA ARG A 182 13.28 -14.24 13.57
C ARG A 182 13.28 -15.77 13.51
N ALA A 183 12.44 -16.43 14.28
CA ALA A 183 12.34 -17.90 14.32
C ALA A 183 11.90 -18.43 12.93
N LEU A 184 10.85 -17.89 12.35
CA LEU A 184 10.38 -18.29 11.02
C LEU A 184 11.38 -17.92 9.90
N THR A 185 12.11 -16.82 10.04
CA THR A 185 13.18 -16.46 9.09
C THR A 185 14.32 -17.49 9.15
N VAL A 186 14.73 -17.92 10.33
CA VAL A 186 15.76 -18.96 10.50
C VAL A 186 15.29 -20.27 9.86
N LEU A 187 14.05 -20.69 10.13
CA LEU A 187 13.45 -21.88 9.52
C LEU A 187 13.44 -21.80 7.99
N GLN A 188 12.98 -20.69 7.44
CA GLN A 188 12.82 -20.48 5.98
C GLN A 188 14.13 -20.17 5.24
N SER A 189 15.20 -19.79 5.96
CA SER A 189 16.50 -19.45 5.35
C SER A 189 17.48 -20.61 5.28
N GLY A 190 17.14 -21.78 5.81
CA GLY A 190 18.03 -22.93 6.08
C GLY A 190 18.79 -23.55 4.90
N ALA A 191 18.57 -23.12 3.66
CA ALA A 191 19.13 -23.78 2.47
C ALA A 191 19.85 -22.81 1.51
N GLY A 192 20.55 -21.83 2.03
CA GLY A 192 21.46 -20.95 1.24
C GLY A 192 20.85 -19.65 0.73
N GLY A 193 19.58 -19.37 1.06
CA GLY A 193 18.96 -18.06 0.89
C GLY A 193 18.78 -17.34 2.22
N PHE A 194 18.47 -16.05 2.19
CA PHE A 194 18.01 -15.29 3.34
C PHE A 194 16.62 -14.73 3.06
N ASN A 195 15.61 -15.38 3.65
CA ASN A 195 14.20 -15.07 3.41
C ASN A 195 13.55 -14.51 4.68
N VAL A 196 13.57 -13.20 4.84
CA VAL A 196 12.88 -12.56 5.97
C VAL A 196 11.40 -12.91 5.89
N THR A 197 10.88 -13.51 6.97
CA THR A 197 9.51 -14.01 7.09
C THR A 197 8.78 -13.25 8.21
N PRO A 198 8.38 -11.98 7.97
CA PRO A 198 7.75 -11.18 9.00
C PRO A 198 6.37 -11.71 9.32
N THR A 199 6.11 -11.76 10.61
CA THR A 199 4.81 -12.10 11.20
C THR A 199 4.44 -11.07 12.25
N GLY A 200 3.16 -11.00 12.57
CA GLY A 200 2.66 -10.08 13.59
C GLY A 200 1.15 -10.20 13.76
N ARG A 201 0.70 -9.81 14.92
CA ARG A 201 -0.67 -9.94 15.42
C ARG A 201 -1.76 -9.42 14.47
N VAL A 202 -1.48 -8.43 13.63
CA VAL A 202 -2.45 -7.87 12.70
C VAL A 202 -2.12 -8.24 11.24
N GLN A 203 -0.85 -8.25 10.88
CA GLN A 203 -0.40 -8.55 9.52
C GLN A 203 -0.72 -9.98 9.13
N THR A 204 -0.46 -10.95 10.02
CA THR A 204 -0.63 -12.37 9.71
C THR A 204 -2.10 -12.77 9.58
N PRO A 205 -3.03 -12.36 10.47
CA PRO A 205 -4.46 -12.58 10.25
C PRO A 205 -5.01 -11.92 8.98
N THR A 206 -4.52 -10.72 8.65
CA THR A 206 -4.91 -10.06 7.38
C THR A 206 -4.48 -10.90 6.17
N LEU A 207 -3.27 -11.48 6.20
CA LEU A 207 -2.82 -12.40 5.16
C LEU A 207 -3.65 -13.69 5.13
N ALA A 208 -4.05 -14.21 6.29
CA ALA A 208 -4.89 -15.41 6.39
C ALA A 208 -6.26 -15.22 5.71
N LEU A 209 -6.90 -14.05 5.88
CA LEU A 209 -8.15 -13.72 5.18
C LEU A 209 -7.98 -13.81 3.65
N LEU A 210 -6.89 -13.26 3.14
CA LEU A 210 -6.58 -13.28 1.70
C LEU A 210 -6.22 -14.69 1.22
N ALA A 211 -5.44 -15.45 2.00
CA ALA A 211 -5.06 -16.82 1.67
C ALA A 211 -6.27 -17.76 1.65
N ALA A 212 -7.18 -17.64 2.62
CA ALA A 212 -8.42 -18.40 2.67
C ALA A 212 -9.31 -18.10 1.44
N ARG A 213 -9.45 -16.80 1.09
CA ARG A 213 -10.19 -16.38 -0.09
C ARG A 213 -9.57 -16.93 -1.37
N GLN A 214 -8.26 -16.86 -1.49
CA GLN A 214 -7.53 -17.36 -2.66
C GLN A 214 -7.68 -18.87 -2.81
N LYS A 215 -7.58 -19.62 -1.71
CA LYS A 215 -7.84 -21.07 -1.71
C LYS A 215 -9.26 -21.39 -2.16
N ALA A 216 -10.26 -20.66 -1.63
CA ALA A 216 -11.65 -20.83 -2.03
C ALA A 216 -11.89 -20.53 -3.52
N ILE A 217 -11.16 -19.58 -4.11
CA ILE A 217 -11.21 -19.29 -5.55
C ILE A 217 -10.57 -20.42 -6.36
N LEU A 218 -9.39 -20.90 -5.96
CA LEU A 218 -8.63 -21.93 -6.66
C LEU A 218 -9.27 -23.32 -6.61
N SER A 219 -9.94 -23.63 -5.49
CA SER A 219 -10.65 -24.93 -5.30
C SER A 219 -12.09 -24.91 -5.80
N PHE A 220 -12.58 -23.76 -6.29
CA PHE A 220 -13.97 -23.64 -6.70
C PHE A 220 -14.23 -24.38 -8.00
N VAL A 221 -15.23 -25.24 -8.00
CA VAL A 221 -15.73 -25.94 -9.18
C VAL A 221 -17.07 -25.34 -9.59
N PRO A 222 -17.18 -24.74 -10.78
CA PRO A 222 -18.44 -24.19 -11.26
C PRO A 222 -19.48 -25.29 -11.52
N GLU A 223 -20.65 -25.19 -10.89
CA GLU A 223 -21.78 -26.07 -11.15
C GLU A 223 -22.81 -25.37 -12.03
N ALA A 224 -23.39 -26.09 -12.98
CA ALA A 224 -24.47 -25.58 -13.82
C ALA A 224 -25.79 -25.53 -13.05
N TYR A 225 -26.56 -24.47 -13.23
CA TYR A 225 -27.92 -24.32 -12.73
C TYR A 225 -28.78 -23.59 -13.77
N HIS A 226 -30.10 -23.63 -13.60
CA HIS A 226 -31.03 -22.92 -14.46
C HIS A 226 -31.82 -21.89 -13.67
N GLU A 227 -32.12 -20.76 -14.30
CA GLU A 227 -33.09 -19.77 -13.87
C GLU A 227 -34.24 -19.76 -14.89
N VAL A 228 -35.50 -19.82 -14.42
CA VAL A 228 -36.65 -19.60 -15.31
C VAL A 228 -37.03 -18.14 -15.25
N ARG A 229 -36.94 -17.46 -16.38
CA ARG A 229 -37.30 -16.05 -16.57
C ARG A 229 -38.52 -15.94 -17.46
N ALA A 230 -39.44 -15.08 -17.06
CA ALA A 230 -40.67 -14.84 -17.81
C ALA A 230 -40.85 -13.35 -18.11
N THR A 231 -41.27 -13.03 -19.33
CA THR A 231 -41.77 -11.71 -19.70
C THR A 231 -43.31 -11.75 -19.61
N PHE A 232 -43.85 -10.92 -18.74
CA PHE A 232 -45.29 -10.77 -18.53
C PHE A 232 -45.80 -9.50 -19.24
N THR A 233 -46.85 -9.62 -19.99
CA THR A 233 -47.54 -8.52 -20.69
C THR A 233 -48.80 -8.13 -19.92
N ALA A 234 -48.83 -6.86 -19.50
CA ALA A 234 -49.97 -6.17 -18.90
C ALA A 234 -50.48 -5.11 -19.86
N LYS A 235 -51.66 -4.50 -19.58
CA LYS A 235 -52.21 -3.40 -20.42
C LYS A 235 -51.31 -2.20 -20.56
N ALA A 236 -50.58 -1.87 -19.53
CA ALA A 236 -49.67 -0.70 -19.48
C ALA A 236 -48.23 -0.97 -19.97
N GLY A 237 -47.88 -2.19 -20.34
CA GLY A 237 -46.54 -2.55 -20.80
C GLY A 237 -46.15 -3.98 -20.37
N SER A 238 -44.87 -4.27 -20.42
CA SER A 238 -44.32 -5.56 -20.02
C SER A 238 -43.30 -5.43 -18.91
N TYR A 239 -43.08 -6.52 -18.17
CA TYR A 239 -42.08 -6.64 -17.13
C TYR A 239 -41.50 -8.04 -17.06
N GLU A 240 -40.30 -8.18 -16.52
CA GLU A 240 -39.65 -9.47 -16.33
C GLU A 240 -39.85 -9.99 -14.92
N GLY A 241 -40.04 -11.31 -14.78
CA GLY A 241 -40.06 -11.99 -13.49
C GLY A 241 -39.15 -13.19 -13.50
N ARG A 242 -38.56 -13.50 -12.35
CA ARG A 242 -37.74 -14.70 -12.12
C ARG A 242 -38.55 -15.68 -11.28
N TRP A 243 -38.59 -16.93 -11.74
CA TRP A 243 -39.21 -18.00 -10.96
C TRP A 243 -38.46 -18.20 -9.65
N PHE A 244 -39.19 -18.55 -8.60
CA PHE A 244 -38.63 -18.91 -7.31
C PHE A 244 -39.46 -20.01 -6.66
N ASN A 245 -38.82 -20.86 -5.85
CA ASN A 245 -39.44 -21.82 -4.98
C ASN A 245 -39.91 -21.14 -3.68
N PRO A 246 -41.22 -21.02 -3.40
CA PRO A 246 -41.74 -20.38 -2.19
C PRO A 246 -41.44 -21.17 -0.90
N ASP A 247 -41.20 -22.49 -1.01
CA ASP A 247 -40.94 -23.38 0.12
C ASP A 247 -39.44 -23.51 0.43
N TRP A 248 -38.58 -22.82 -0.35
CA TRP A 248 -37.15 -22.89 -0.16
C TRP A 248 -36.73 -22.32 1.21
N LYS A 249 -35.86 -23.07 1.90
CA LYS A 249 -35.23 -22.63 3.15
C LYS A 249 -33.76 -22.41 2.93
N LYS A 250 -33.22 -21.35 3.53
CA LYS A 250 -31.78 -21.02 3.45
C LYS A 250 -30.97 -22.13 4.13
N ASP A 251 -30.02 -22.68 3.37
CA ASP A 251 -28.99 -23.61 3.86
C ASP A 251 -27.64 -22.89 3.87
N GLU A 252 -27.10 -22.69 5.06
CA GLU A 252 -25.79 -22.02 5.23
C GLU A 252 -24.61 -22.86 4.76
N SER A 253 -24.78 -24.18 4.71
CA SER A 253 -23.75 -25.09 4.19
C SER A 253 -23.68 -25.08 2.66
N ALA A 254 -24.75 -24.65 2.00
CA ALA A 254 -24.86 -24.61 0.53
C ALA A 254 -25.28 -23.20 0.02
N PRO A 255 -24.46 -22.16 0.25
CA PRO A 255 -24.84 -20.77 -0.02
C PRO A 255 -25.11 -20.46 -1.50
N GLN A 256 -24.71 -21.35 -2.41
CA GLN A 256 -25.00 -21.24 -3.84
C GLN A 256 -26.43 -21.72 -4.20
N ARG A 257 -27.08 -22.48 -3.34
CA ARG A 257 -28.48 -22.94 -3.53
C ARG A 257 -29.41 -21.84 -3.05
N THR A 258 -29.93 -21.05 -3.98
CA THR A 258 -30.92 -20.00 -3.70
C THR A 258 -32.30 -20.39 -4.22
N ARG A 259 -33.33 -19.71 -3.75
CA ARG A 259 -34.73 -20.03 -4.13
C ARG A 259 -35.01 -19.87 -5.63
N GLU A 260 -34.20 -19.13 -6.37
CA GLU A 260 -34.35 -18.86 -7.79
C GLU A 260 -33.62 -19.87 -8.68
N ARG A 261 -32.75 -20.72 -8.11
CA ARG A 261 -31.90 -21.65 -8.87
C ARG A 261 -32.48 -23.06 -8.89
N ILE A 262 -32.50 -23.61 -10.08
CA ILE A 262 -32.99 -24.98 -10.36
C ILE A 262 -31.79 -25.78 -10.86
N TRP A 263 -31.54 -26.92 -10.25
CA TRP A 263 -30.36 -27.75 -10.56
C TRP A 263 -30.69 -28.85 -11.56
N GLU A 264 -31.96 -29.18 -11.70
CA GLU A 264 -32.47 -30.17 -12.61
C GLU A 264 -32.97 -29.50 -13.90
N PRO A 265 -32.27 -29.72 -15.08
CA PRO A 265 -32.63 -29.08 -16.35
C PRO A 265 -34.06 -29.38 -16.80
N GLU A 266 -34.50 -30.62 -16.58
CA GLU A 266 -35.85 -31.09 -16.96
C GLU A 266 -36.95 -30.34 -16.18
N LEU A 267 -36.70 -30.05 -14.89
CA LEU A 267 -37.61 -29.26 -14.06
C LEU A 267 -37.71 -27.83 -14.58
N ALA A 268 -36.57 -27.22 -14.90
CA ALA A 268 -36.52 -25.84 -15.43
C ALA A 268 -37.25 -25.74 -16.79
N ALA A 269 -37.06 -26.72 -17.67
CA ALA A 269 -37.72 -26.81 -18.97
C ALA A 269 -39.25 -27.05 -18.81
N ALA A 270 -39.66 -27.96 -17.93
CA ALA A 270 -41.06 -28.23 -17.64
C ALA A 270 -41.79 -27.01 -17.05
N ILE A 271 -41.12 -26.21 -16.17
CA ILE A 271 -41.67 -24.96 -15.66
C ILE A 271 -41.87 -23.95 -16.81
N ALA A 272 -40.86 -23.80 -17.66
CA ALA A 272 -40.91 -22.85 -18.77
C ALA A 272 -42.06 -23.22 -19.74
N GLU A 273 -42.15 -24.49 -20.14
CA GLU A 273 -43.20 -25.00 -21.05
C GLU A 273 -44.59 -24.81 -20.47
N ARG A 274 -44.84 -25.25 -19.22
CA ARG A 274 -46.17 -25.17 -18.62
C ARG A 274 -46.63 -23.76 -18.33
N CYS A 275 -45.71 -22.79 -18.17
CA CYS A 275 -46.03 -21.38 -17.94
C CYS A 275 -46.18 -20.57 -19.23
N GLN A 276 -45.58 -21.01 -20.34
CA GLN A 276 -45.60 -20.31 -21.63
C GLN A 276 -47.04 -20.00 -22.11
N GLY A 277 -47.29 -18.73 -22.43
CA GLY A 277 -48.58 -18.27 -22.98
C GLY A 277 -49.74 -18.23 -21.97
N ARG A 278 -49.55 -18.63 -20.71
CA ARG A 278 -50.58 -18.72 -19.68
C ARG A 278 -50.97 -17.36 -19.10
N PRO A 279 -52.26 -17.19 -18.71
CA PRO A 279 -52.65 -16.05 -17.88
C PRO A 279 -52.11 -16.21 -16.48
N ALA A 280 -51.76 -15.09 -15.83
CA ALA A 280 -51.23 -15.08 -14.49
C ALA A 280 -51.90 -14.00 -13.63
N GLU A 281 -51.97 -14.28 -12.33
CA GLU A 281 -52.44 -13.35 -11.31
C GLU A 281 -51.27 -12.59 -10.72
N VAL A 282 -51.47 -11.30 -10.39
CA VAL A 282 -50.45 -10.44 -9.84
C VAL A 282 -50.79 -10.01 -8.43
N LYS A 283 -49.86 -10.28 -7.50
CA LYS A 283 -49.88 -9.70 -6.15
C LYS A 283 -48.73 -8.68 -6.04
N GLU A 284 -49.12 -7.46 -5.74
CA GLU A 284 -48.15 -6.37 -5.65
C GLU A 284 -48.19 -5.71 -4.27
N THR A 285 -47.01 -5.45 -3.71
CA THR A 285 -46.86 -4.69 -2.47
C THR A 285 -45.91 -3.53 -2.73
N ARG A 286 -46.34 -2.33 -2.36
CA ARG A 286 -45.49 -1.11 -2.42
C ARG A 286 -45.11 -0.69 -1.03
N LYS A 287 -43.82 -0.40 -0.83
CA LYS A 287 -43.28 0.01 0.47
C LYS A 287 -42.46 1.29 0.30
N PRO A 288 -42.77 2.34 1.06
CA PRO A 288 -41.90 3.51 1.10
C PRO A 288 -40.61 3.14 1.82
N VAL A 289 -39.47 3.54 1.25
CA VAL A 289 -38.12 3.32 1.81
C VAL A 289 -37.43 4.66 1.94
N SER A 290 -37.14 5.06 3.17
CA SER A 290 -36.41 6.28 3.49
C SER A 290 -34.96 5.95 3.79
N MET A 291 -34.02 6.46 2.99
CA MET A 291 -32.60 6.20 3.08
C MET A 291 -31.85 7.42 3.61
N PRO A 292 -31.40 7.39 4.86
CA PRO A 292 -30.59 8.49 5.41
C PRO A 292 -29.21 8.55 4.77
N ALA A 293 -28.59 9.74 4.79
CA ALA A 293 -27.20 9.91 4.34
C ALA A 293 -26.27 9.01 5.14
N PRO A 294 -25.21 8.46 4.54
CA PRO A 294 -24.16 7.78 5.31
C PRO A 294 -23.55 8.73 6.35
N LEU A 295 -23.04 8.19 7.47
CA LEU A 295 -22.35 8.97 8.50
C LEU A 295 -21.12 9.70 7.93
N LEU A 296 -20.57 10.66 8.66
CA LEU A 296 -19.33 11.35 8.30
C LEU A 296 -18.19 10.34 8.06
N PHE A 297 -17.12 10.80 7.45
CA PHE A 297 -15.99 9.95 7.19
C PHE A 297 -15.08 9.77 8.40
N ASP A 298 -14.80 8.52 8.76
CA ASP A 298 -13.54 8.11 9.33
C ASP A 298 -12.52 7.81 8.21
N LEU A 299 -11.27 7.48 8.55
CA LEU A 299 -10.27 7.18 7.52
C LEU A 299 -10.63 5.96 6.68
N THR A 300 -11.12 4.88 7.31
CA THR A 300 -11.45 3.64 6.61
C THR A 300 -12.58 3.83 5.60
N SER A 301 -13.65 4.51 5.98
CA SER A 301 -14.76 4.78 5.07
C SER A 301 -14.38 5.74 3.94
N LEU A 302 -13.49 6.72 4.20
CA LEU A 302 -12.94 7.58 3.16
C LEU A 302 -12.08 6.77 2.18
N GLN A 303 -11.25 5.86 2.67
CA GLN A 303 -10.42 4.98 1.83
C GLN A 303 -11.27 4.04 0.96
N LYS A 304 -12.33 3.45 1.54
CA LYS A 304 -13.29 2.59 0.83
C LYS A 304 -14.01 3.35 -0.28
N GLU A 305 -14.51 4.53 0.01
CA GLU A 305 -15.22 5.36 -0.97
C GLU A 305 -14.30 5.86 -2.08
N ALA A 306 -13.08 6.29 -1.74
CA ALA A 306 -12.06 6.71 -2.71
C ALA A 306 -11.59 5.55 -3.61
N SER A 307 -11.48 4.34 -3.05
CA SER A 307 -11.16 3.14 -3.83
C SER A 307 -12.28 2.80 -4.82
N ASN A 308 -13.53 2.82 -4.37
CA ASN A 308 -14.67 2.52 -5.22
C ASN A 308 -14.86 3.53 -6.35
N ARG A 309 -14.74 4.84 -6.06
CA ARG A 309 -15.00 5.91 -7.03
C ARG A 309 -13.83 6.22 -7.94
N PHE A 310 -12.61 6.21 -7.39
CA PHE A 310 -11.42 6.73 -8.08
C PHE A 310 -10.36 5.65 -8.31
N GLY A 311 -10.52 4.44 -7.74
CA GLY A 311 -9.53 3.38 -7.79
C GLY A 311 -8.26 3.71 -6.96
N PHE A 312 -8.37 4.59 -5.96
CA PHE A 312 -7.22 4.93 -5.12
C PHE A 312 -6.94 3.83 -4.11
N SER A 313 -5.66 3.52 -3.90
CA SER A 313 -5.28 2.66 -2.79
C SER A 313 -5.50 3.35 -1.44
N ALA A 314 -5.63 2.56 -0.38
CA ALA A 314 -5.75 3.06 0.99
C ALA A 314 -4.59 3.99 1.36
N ARG A 315 -3.36 3.62 0.96
CA ARG A 315 -2.15 4.45 1.14
C ARG A 315 -2.24 5.77 0.39
N ARG A 316 -2.65 5.74 -0.88
CA ARG A 316 -2.79 6.96 -1.71
C ARG A 316 -3.82 7.90 -1.11
N THR A 317 -4.97 7.38 -0.68
CA THR A 317 -6.04 8.17 -0.05
C THR A 317 -5.57 8.84 1.23
N LEU A 318 -4.89 8.10 2.12
CA LEU A 318 -4.31 8.66 3.33
C LEU A 318 -3.29 9.76 3.04
N GLN A 319 -2.40 9.53 2.07
CA GLN A 319 -1.39 10.53 1.68
C GLN A 319 -2.02 11.84 1.22
N ILE A 320 -3.08 11.76 0.39
CA ILE A 320 -3.79 12.93 -0.11
C ILE A 320 -4.54 13.64 1.01
N ALA A 321 -5.26 12.89 1.85
CA ALA A 321 -5.98 13.46 2.99
C ALA A 321 -5.01 14.14 3.98
N GLN A 322 -3.84 13.57 4.20
CA GLN A 322 -2.78 14.13 5.04
C GLN A 322 -2.20 15.41 4.42
N GLU A 323 -2.01 15.47 3.11
CA GLU A 323 -1.63 16.70 2.41
C GLU A 323 -2.70 17.80 2.55
N CYS A 324 -3.98 17.45 2.42
CA CYS A 324 -5.10 18.37 2.65
C CYS A 324 -5.11 18.91 4.09
N TYR A 325 -4.78 18.09 5.08
CA TYR A 325 -4.67 18.50 6.48
C TYR A 325 -3.41 19.32 6.77
N GLU A 326 -2.22 18.82 6.41
CA GLU A 326 -0.94 19.40 6.84
C GLU A 326 -0.54 20.63 6.03
N LYS A 327 -0.66 20.56 4.71
CA LYS A 327 -0.20 21.59 3.79
C LYS A 327 -1.30 22.62 3.50
N HIS A 328 -2.47 22.14 3.11
CA HIS A 328 -3.58 22.99 2.67
C HIS A 328 -4.48 23.47 3.81
N LYS A 329 -4.48 22.77 4.95
CA LYS A 329 -5.30 23.07 6.13
C LYS A 329 -6.82 23.09 5.86
N VAL A 330 -7.27 22.38 4.85
CA VAL A 330 -8.68 22.36 4.41
C VAL A 330 -9.50 21.22 5.00
N LEU A 331 -8.86 20.17 5.51
CA LEU A 331 -9.50 19.04 6.21
C LEU A 331 -9.03 18.96 7.65
N THR A 332 -9.86 18.35 8.51
CA THR A 332 -9.47 17.93 9.86
C THR A 332 -8.50 16.75 9.82
N TYR A 333 -7.97 16.33 10.95
CA TYR A 333 -6.97 15.25 11.02
C TYR A 333 -7.52 13.95 10.43
N PRO A 334 -6.86 13.35 9.44
CA PRO A 334 -7.47 12.25 8.69
C PRO A 334 -7.32 10.87 9.36
N ARG A 335 -6.45 10.71 10.36
CA ARG A 335 -6.26 9.40 11.02
C ARG A 335 -7.21 9.27 12.20
N THR A 336 -8.48 9.10 11.94
CA THR A 336 -9.55 8.94 12.92
C THR A 336 -10.37 7.69 12.61
N ASP A 337 -10.90 7.05 13.63
CA ASP A 337 -11.90 5.98 13.60
C ASP A 337 -13.31 6.47 13.85
N SER A 338 -13.47 7.73 14.29
CA SER A 338 -14.76 8.32 14.58
C SER A 338 -15.47 8.84 13.33
N LYS A 339 -16.77 8.61 13.26
CA LYS A 339 -17.71 9.12 12.25
C LYS A 339 -18.61 10.23 12.83
N PHE A 340 -18.25 10.75 14.01
CA PHE A 340 -19.05 11.68 14.78
C PHE A 340 -18.27 12.95 15.09
N LEU A 341 -19.01 14.01 15.42
CA LEU A 341 -18.47 15.27 15.88
C LEU A 341 -18.73 15.43 17.39
N PRO A 342 -17.87 16.15 18.12
CA PRO A 342 -18.14 16.56 19.49
C PRO A 342 -19.42 17.42 19.58
N ASN A 343 -20.09 17.42 20.73
CA ASN A 343 -21.36 18.13 20.91
C ASN A 343 -21.24 19.65 20.73
N ASP A 344 -20.07 20.23 21.03
CA ASP A 344 -19.75 21.65 20.88
C ASP A 344 -19.49 22.09 19.43
N TYR A 345 -19.41 21.12 18.46
CA TYR A 345 -19.16 21.41 17.05
C TYR A 345 -20.36 21.94 16.26
N LEU A 346 -21.54 22.05 16.87
CA LEU A 346 -22.75 22.57 16.19
C LEU A 346 -22.53 23.93 15.52
N LYS A 347 -21.96 24.88 16.28
CA LYS A 347 -21.65 26.23 15.77
C LYS A 347 -20.53 26.19 14.71
N VAL A 348 -19.55 25.31 14.89
CA VAL A 348 -18.46 25.12 13.91
C VAL A 348 -19.01 24.56 12.60
N ALA A 349 -19.87 23.55 12.66
CA ALA A 349 -20.52 22.98 11.49
C ALA A 349 -21.34 24.02 10.71
N THR A 350 -22.11 24.85 11.41
CA THR A 350 -22.90 25.92 10.78
C THR A 350 -22.01 26.94 10.05
N ARG A 351 -20.92 27.38 10.68
CA ARG A 351 -19.93 28.28 10.04
C ARG A 351 -19.25 27.63 8.85
N THR A 352 -18.93 26.33 8.96
CA THR A 352 -18.28 25.57 7.86
C THR A 352 -19.22 25.44 6.67
N VAL A 353 -20.52 25.17 6.88
CA VAL A 353 -21.52 25.11 5.78
C VAL A 353 -21.65 26.50 5.12
N ALA A 354 -21.71 27.59 5.88
CA ALA A 354 -21.75 28.93 5.33
C ALA A 354 -20.52 29.23 4.47
N ALA A 355 -19.33 28.94 4.99
CA ALA A 355 -18.09 29.11 4.24
C ALA A 355 -18.00 28.25 2.97
N ILE A 356 -18.55 27.04 2.97
CA ILE A 356 -18.67 26.19 1.76
C ILE A 356 -19.55 26.89 0.73
N GLY A 357 -20.70 27.44 1.14
CA GLY A 357 -21.62 28.15 0.26
C GLY A 357 -21.01 29.39 -0.42
N GLU A 358 -20.11 30.08 0.28
CA GLU A 358 -19.42 31.26 -0.21
C GLU A 358 -18.25 30.93 -1.16
N ASN A 359 -17.54 29.83 -0.92
CA ASN A 359 -16.27 29.54 -1.60
C ASN A 359 -16.32 28.41 -2.62
N LEU A 360 -17.37 27.59 -2.62
CA LEU A 360 -17.53 26.46 -3.56
C LEU A 360 -18.85 26.58 -4.34
N PRO A 361 -18.82 27.17 -5.54
CA PRO A 361 -20.05 27.42 -6.33
C PRO A 361 -20.90 26.18 -6.59
N ASP A 362 -20.26 25.01 -6.82
CA ASP A 362 -20.94 23.74 -7.07
C ASP A 362 -21.79 23.27 -5.88
N PHE A 363 -21.49 23.71 -4.68
CA PHE A 363 -22.17 23.36 -3.45
C PHE A 363 -23.00 24.47 -2.83
N ALA A 364 -22.95 25.69 -3.40
CA ALA A 364 -23.59 26.88 -2.86
C ALA A 364 -25.11 26.73 -2.68
N GLY A 365 -25.81 26.11 -3.63
CA GLY A 365 -27.24 25.84 -3.53
C GLY A 365 -27.61 24.90 -2.36
N PHE A 366 -26.83 23.85 -2.17
CA PHE A 366 -27.02 22.88 -1.07
C PHE A 366 -26.73 23.50 0.29
N ALA A 367 -25.63 24.28 0.37
CA ALA A 367 -25.28 24.97 1.62
C ALA A 367 -26.38 25.98 2.04
N ARG A 368 -26.92 26.72 1.09
CA ARG A 368 -28.05 27.65 1.32
C ARG A 368 -29.29 26.90 1.79
N ASP A 369 -29.71 25.82 1.11
CA ASP A 369 -30.86 25.00 1.54
C ASP A 369 -30.71 24.49 2.97
N ILE A 370 -29.49 24.04 3.37
CA ILE A 370 -29.20 23.59 4.73
C ILE A 370 -29.36 24.73 5.76
N LEU A 371 -28.87 25.92 5.46
CA LEU A 371 -28.90 27.07 6.39
C LEU A 371 -30.30 27.68 6.49
N ASP A 372 -30.96 27.93 5.37
CA ASP A 372 -32.29 28.56 5.31
C ASP A 372 -33.34 27.70 6.02
N ASN A 373 -33.26 26.39 5.83
CA ASN A 373 -34.15 25.42 6.49
C ASN A 373 -33.70 25.00 7.89
N ARG A 374 -32.62 25.61 8.45
CA ARG A 374 -32.07 25.31 9.78
C ARG A 374 -31.89 23.82 10.04
N ARG A 375 -31.29 23.09 9.07
CA ARG A 375 -31.17 21.62 9.12
C ARG A 375 -30.02 21.16 10.05
N ILE A 376 -29.11 22.02 10.44
CA ILE A 376 -28.05 21.70 11.40
C ILE A 376 -28.64 21.78 12.79
N ARG A 377 -28.93 20.61 13.38
CA ARG A 377 -29.59 20.49 14.69
C ARG A 377 -28.83 19.51 15.57
N PRO A 378 -28.91 19.60 16.91
CA PRO A 378 -28.38 18.59 17.81
C PRO A 378 -28.97 17.22 17.46
N SER A 379 -28.13 16.27 17.09
CA SER A 379 -28.53 14.93 16.72
C SER A 379 -27.40 13.96 17.05
N LYS A 380 -27.68 12.94 17.86
CA LYS A 380 -26.71 11.84 18.16
C LYS A 380 -26.22 11.07 16.94
N ARG A 381 -26.84 11.30 15.78
CA ARG A 381 -26.37 10.75 14.51
C ARG A 381 -25.12 11.48 13.98
N VAL A 382 -24.91 12.73 14.33
CA VAL A 382 -23.80 13.57 13.85
C VAL A 382 -22.96 14.07 15.02
N PHE A 383 -23.60 14.58 16.09
CA PHE A 383 -22.96 15.18 17.25
C PHE A 383 -23.12 14.23 18.44
N ASP A 384 -22.13 13.38 18.68
CA ASP A 384 -22.08 12.41 19.76
C ASP A 384 -20.66 12.29 20.30
N GLY A 385 -20.34 13.11 21.29
CA GLY A 385 -19.01 13.15 21.91
C GLY A 385 -18.60 11.81 22.55
N SER A 386 -19.56 10.96 22.96
CA SER A 386 -19.24 9.65 23.53
C SER A 386 -18.68 8.65 22.50
N LYS A 387 -18.86 8.93 21.22
CA LYS A 387 -18.35 8.14 20.07
C LYS A 387 -17.15 8.81 19.38
N VAL A 388 -16.60 9.82 19.99
CA VAL A 388 -15.34 10.44 19.59
C VAL A 388 -14.24 9.85 20.45
N SER A 389 -13.29 9.16 19.82
CA SER A 389 -12.11 8.61 20.48
C SER A 389 -11.01 9.68 20.59
N ASP A 390 -9.86 9.47 20.00
CA ASP A 390 -8.74 10.42 20.00
C ASP A 390 -9.02 11.63 19.09
N HIS A 391 -9.78 11.41 18.01
CA HIS A 391 -10.13 12.41 17.01
C HIS A 391 -11.55 12.22 16.51
N PHE A 392 -12.21 13.33 16.18
CA PHE A 392 -13.52 13.33 15.55
C PHE A 392 -13.43 13.09 14.02
N ALA A 393 -14.58 12.99 13.36
CA ALA A 393 -14.71 12.71 11.93
C ALA A 393 -13.92 13.66 11.01
N ILE A 394 -13.58 13.17 9.82
CA ILE A 394 -12.93 13.96 8.77
C ILE A 394 -13.97 14.90 8.15
N ILE A 395 -13.80 16.21 8.36
CA ILE A 395 -14.67 17.25 7.82
C ILE A 395 -13.85 18.41 7.21
N PRO A 396 -14.46 19.26 6.38
CA PRO A 396 -13.84 20.51 5.95
C PRO A 396 -13.65 21.46 7.16
N THR A 397 -12.56 22.22 7.16
CA THR A 397 -12.23 23.16 8.23
C THR A 397 -12.87 24.55 8.06
N GLY A 398 -13.57 24.80 6.95
CA GLY A 398 -13.99 26.13 6.54
C GLY A 398 -12.87 26.99 5.93
N LYS A 399 -11.67 26.46 5.79
CA LYS A 399 -10.58 27.08 5.02
C LYS A 399 -10.54 26.47 3.61
N PHE A 400 -10.18 27.29 2.64
CA PHE A 400 -10.14 26.89 1.23
C PHE A 400 -8.76 27.15 0.65
N ALA A 401 -8.40 26.33 -0.33
CA ALA A 401 -7.17 26.46 -1.10
C ALA A 401 -7.46 26.07 -2.56
N ASN A 402 -6.65 26.56 -3.49
CA ASN A 402 -6.76 26.14 -4.90
C ASN A 402 -6.23 24.71 -5.04
N LEU A 403 -7.11 23.73 -4.85
CA LEU A 403 -6.81 22.30 -4.97
C LEU A 403 -7.05 21.83 -6.40
N THR A 404 -6.20 20.97 -6.92
CA THR A 404 -6.31 20.35 -8.23
C THR A 404 -6.10 18.85 -8.18
N GLY A 405 -6.51 18.13 -9.22
CA GLY A 405 -6.28 16.69 -9.36
C GLY A 405 -6.86 15.86 -8.22
N ASP A 406 -6.06 14.97 -7.67
CA ASP A 406 -6.52 14.01 -6.64
C ASP A 406 -6.88 14.69 -5.31
N ALA A 407 -6.19 15.78 -4.95
CA ALA A 407 -6.50 16.55 -3.73
C ALA A 407 -7.89 17.18 -3.80
N ALA A 408 -8.27 17.75 -4.94
CA ALA A 408 -9.60 18.28 -5.17
C ALA A 408 -10.67 17.17 -5.10
N ARG A 409 -10.40 15.99 -5.67
CA ARG A 409 -11.32 14.84 -5.63
C ARG A 409 -11.63 14.40 -4.20
N ILE A 410 -10.59 14.21 -3.38
CA ILE A 410 -10.76 13.81 -1.97
C ILE A 410 -11.45 14.91 -1.16
N PHE A 411 -11.06 16.18 -1.35
CA PHE A 411 -11.69 17.30 -0.66
C PHE A 411 -13.18 17.40 -1.00
N ASN A 412 -13.55 17.35 -2.28
CA ASN A 412 -14.94 17.40 -2.73
C ASN A 412 -15.76 16.21 -2.18
N LEU A 413 -15.17 15.02 -2.12
CA LEU A 413 -15.82 13.86 -1.54
C LEU A 413 -16.14 14.07 -0.06
N VAL A 414 -15.22 14.67 0.70
CA VAL A 414 -15.46 15.01 2.11
C VAL A 414 -16.51 16.12 2.25
N VAL A 415 -16.49 17.14 1.39
CA VAL A 415 -17.52 18.20 1.35
C VAL A 415 -18.91 17.61 1.09
N GLN A 416 -19.04 16.75 0.07
CA GLN A 416 -20.30 16.06 -0.26
C GLN A 416 -20.84 15.25 0.94
N ARG A 417 -19.96 14.52 1.62
CA ARG A 417 -20.34 13.73 2.79
C ARG A 417 -20.77 14.61 3.96
N PHE A 418 -20.02 15.69 4.20
CA PHE A 418 -20.30 16.65 5.28
C PHE A 418 -21.62 17.38 5.08
N LEU A 419 -21.93 17.87 3.86
CA LEU A 419 -23.22 18.46 3.55
C LEU A 419 -24.34 17.42 3.62
N GLY A 420 -24.05 16.20 3.12
CA GLY A 420 -25.04 15.13 3.00
C GLY A 420 -25.69 14.74 4.31
N VAL A 421 -24.96 14.76 5.45
CA VAL A 421 -25.53 14.39 6.75
C VAL A 421 -26.58 15.40 7.28
N PHE A 422 -26.62 16.60 6.70
CA PHE A 422 -27.60 17.64 7.02
C PHE A 422 -28.73 17.74 5.98
N MET A 423 -28.63 17.00 4.87
CA MET A 423 -29.67 16.94 3.84
C MET A 423 -30.82 15.99 4.25
N PRO A 424 -32.00 16.13 3.64
CA PRO A 424 -33.09 15.17 3.81
C PRO A 424 -32.67 13.77 3.34
N ASN A 425 -33.36 12.76 3.85
CA ASN A 425 -33.24 11.40 3.35
C ASN A 425 -33.54 11.32 1.87
N ALA A 426 -32.97 10.35 1.19
CA ALA A 426 -33.42 9.96 -0.13
C ALA A 426 -34.65 9.05 0.02
N GLU A 427 -35.73 9.39 -0.66
CA GLU A 427 -36.98 8.65 -0.56
C GLU A 427 -37.21 7.80 -1.81
N PHE A 428 -37.58 6.56 -1.59
CA PHE A 428 -37.84 5.57 -2.63
C PHE A 428 -39.19 4.91 -2.39
N GLU A 429 -39.77 4.38 -3.45
CA GLU A 429 -40.85 3.39 -3.40
C GLU A 429 -40.31 2.07 -3.94
N ASP A 430 -40.26 1.04 -3.12
CA ASP A 430 -39.98 -0.34 -3.52
C ASP A 430 -41.26 -1.04 -3.87
N THR A 431 -41.31 -1.60 -5.09
CA THR A 431 -42.40 -2.44 -5.56
C THR A 431 -41.93 -3.89 -5.61
N GLU A 432 -42.52 -4.72 -4.77
CA GLU A 432 -42.38 -6.17 -4.80
C GLU A 432 -43.60 -6.79 -5.49
N ARG A 433 -43.39 -7.48 -6.60
CA ARG A 433 -44.43 -8.07 -7.39
C ARG A 433 -44.21 -9.57 -7.47
N THR A 434 -45.21 -10.34 -7.05
CA THR A 434 -45.32 -11.80 -7.24
C THR A 434 -46.32 -12.09 -8.31
N THR A 435 -45.88 -12.66 -9.42
CA THR A 435 -46.77 -13.12 -10.49
C THR A 435 -46.97 -14.62 -10.36
N ILE A 436 -48.22 -15.07 -10.32
CA ILE A 436 -48.65 -16.46 -10.05
C ILE A 436 -49.21 -17.02 -11.32
N VAL A 437 -48.56 -18.03 -11.85
CA VAL A 437 -49.02 -18.78 -13.04
C VAL A 437 -49.59 -20.11 -12.57
N SER A 438 -50.90 -20.33 -12.78
CA SER A 438 -51.59 -21.60 -12.48
C SER A 438 -51.71 -22.45 -13.73
N SER A 439 -51.24 -23.69 -13.66
CA SER A 439 -51.36 -24.71 -14.68
C SER A 439 -51.99 -25.98 -14.10
N PRO A 440 -52.49 -26.92 -14.92
CA PRO A 440 -53.02 -28.17 -14.39
C PRO A 440 -51.99 -28.91 -13.54
N GLY A 441 -52.29 -29.07 -12.25
CA GLY A 441 -51.43 -29.79 -11.29
C GLY A 441 -50.22 -29.01 -10.73
N ALA A 442 -50.02 -27.73 -11.10
CA ALA A 442 -48.92 -26.94 -10.58
C ALA A 442 -49.22 -25.44 -10.49
N THR A 443 -48.56 -24.78 -9.55
CA THR A 443 -48.59 -23.32 -9.41
C THR A 443 -47.14 -22.81 -9.35
N ASP A 444 -46.81 -21.88 -10.21
CA ASP A 444 -45.47 -21.30 -10.34
C ASP A 444 -45.46 -19.84 -9.95
N PHE A 445 -44.42 -19.45 -9.25
CA PHE A 445 -44.28 -18.13 -8.66
C PHE A 445 -43.10 -17.40 -9.31
N PHE A 446 -43.31 -16.16 -9.75
CA PHE A 446 -42.28 -15.30 -10.34
C PHE A 446 -42.19 -14.02 -9.54
N TYR A 447 -40.97 -13.66 -9.17
CA TYR A 447 -40.67 -12.46 -8.40
C TYR A 447 -40.11 -11.37 -9.32
N THR A 448 -40.61 -10.16 -9.13
CA THR A 448 -40.13 -8.94 -9.78
C THR A 448 -39.97 -7.85 -8.73
N HIS A 449 -38.87 -7.15 -8.76
CA HIS A 449 -38.59 -6.00 -7.87
C HIS A 449 -38.30 -4.76 -8.71
N GLY A 450 -39.00 -3.68 -8.36
CA GLY A 450 -38.71 -2.34 -8.91
C GLY A 450 -38.49 -1.34 -7.80
N ARG A 451 -37.67 -0.32 -8.09
CA ARG A 451 -37.41 0.79 -7.16
C ARG A 451 -37.47 2.11 -7.89
N VAL A 452 -38.34 2.99 -7.43
CA VAL A 452 -38.48 4.35 -7.94
C VAL A 452 -38.00 5.35 -6.92
N GLN A 453 -37.12 6.27 -7.33
CA GLN A 453 -36.66 7.37 -6.48
C GLN A 453 -37.72 8.49 -6.49
N LEU A 454 -38.38 8.72 -5.34
CA LEU A 454 -39.35 9.77 -5.17
C LEU A 454 -38.70 11.13 -4.88
N ALA A 455 -37.67 11.12 -4.01
CA ALA A 455 -36.88 12.31 -3.71
C ALA A 455 -35.40 11.96 -3.63
N ALA A 456 -34.57 12.77 -4.26
CA ALA A 456 -33.12 12.53 -4.28
C ALA A 456 -32.48 12.74 -2.89
N GLY A 457 -32.99 13.69 -2.10
CA GLY A 457 -32.42 14.03 -0.80
C GLY A 457 -30.90 14.29 -0.89
N TRP A 458 -30.14 13.72 0.04
CA TRP A 458 -28.68 13.84 0.09
C TRP A 458 -27.96 13.29 -1.17
N ARG A 459 -28.59 12.40 -1.94
CA ARG A 459 -27.99 11.83 -3.16
C ARG A 459 -27.81 12.87 -4.27
N ALA A 460 -28.56 13.95 -4.24
CA ALA A 460 -28.43 15.08 -5.18
C ALA A 460 -27.00 15.65 -5.19
N LEU A 461 -26.28 15.62 -4.05
CA LEU A 461 -24.88 16.06 -3.93
C LEU A 461 -23.91 15.25 -4.80
N TYR A 462 -24.26 14.04 -5.18
CA TYR A 462 -23.42 13.13 -5.98
C TYR A 462 -23.79 13.12 -7.47
N GLY A 463 -24.70 14.00 -7.88
CA GLY A 463 -25.20 14.10 -9.24
C GLY A 463 -26.40 13.15 -9.50
N ALA A 464 -27.02 13.30 -10.66
CA ALA A 464 -28.14 12.44 -11.06
C ALA A 464 -27.68 10.99 -11.20
N ASP A 465 -28.44 10.07 -10.64
CA ASP A 465 -28.23 8.63 -10.84
C ASP A 465 -28.49 8.32 -12.33
N LYS A 466 -27.44 7.91 -13.05
CA LYS A 466 -27.53 7.53 -14.47
C LYS A 466 -28.11 6.13 -14.67
N ARG A 467 -28.42 5.40 -13.56
CA ARG A 467 -29.08 4.09 -13.67
C ARG A 467 -30.48 4.28 -14.21
N LYS A 468 -30.87 3.41 -15.16
CA LYS A 468 -32.24 3.34 -15.67
C LYS A 468 -33.18 3.27 -14.47
N LYS A 469 -34.29 4.00 -14.54
CA LYS A 469 -35.40 3.84 -13.61
C LYS A 469 -35.83 2.38 -13.66
N ASP A 470 -35.68 1.65 -12.56
CA ASP A 470 -36.24 0.30 -12.38
C ASP A 470 -37.75 0.42 -12.07
N GLU A 471 -38.42 1.28 -12.84
CA GLU A 471 -39.83 1.52 -12.75
C GLU A 471 -40.58 0.41 -13.47
N LEU A 472 -41.38 -0.35 -12.73
CA LEU A 472 -42.22 -1.39 -13.29
C LEU A 472 -43.48 -0.78 -13.93
N CYS A 473 -43.89 -1.32 -15.07
CA CYS A 473 -45.16 -0.93 -15.65
C CYS A 473 -46.31 -1.17 -14.66
N ALA A 474 -47.30 -0.29 -14.67
CA ALA A 474 -48.45 -0.41 -13.80
C ALA A 474 -49.30 -1.67 -14.15
N VAL A 475 -49.74 -2.35 -13.13
CA VAL A 475 -50.72 -3.47 -13.28
C VAL A 475 -51.93 -3.13 -12.47
N GLY A 476 -53.12 -3.14 -13.09
CA GLY A 476 -54.38 -2.84 -12.43
C GLY A 476 -54.78 -3.90 -11.39
N LYS A 477 -55.50 -3.49 -10.36
CA LYS A 477 -55.97 -4.42 -9.33
C LYS A 477 -56.90 -5.49 -9.97
N GLY A 478 -56.54 -6.77 -9.84
CA GLY A 478 -57.26 -7.87 -10.46
C GLY A 478 -57.02 -8.06 -11.96
N GLU A 479 -56.13 -7.28 -12.56
CA GLU A 479 -55.69 -7.46 -13.94
C GLU A 479 -54.94 -8.78 -14.07
N LYS A 480 -55.35 -9.59 -15.05
CA LYS A 480 -54.62 -10.79 -15.44
C LYS A 480 -53.58 -10.40 -16.48
N VAL A 481 -52.33 -10.77 -16.22
CA VAL A 481 -51.23 -10.62 -17.16
C VAL A 481 -50.98 -11.92 -17.90
N LYS A 482 -50.30 -11.88 -19.04
CA LYS A 482 -49.95 -13.07 -19.82
C LYS A 482 -48.45 -13.31 -19.78
N ALA A 483 -48.05 -14.54 -19.47
CA ALA A 483 -46.66 -15.00 -19.58
C ALA A 483 -46.34 -15.23 -21.06
N GLU A 484 -45.85 -14.16 -21.73
CA GLU A 484 -45.70 -14.16 -23.19
C GLU A 484 -44.45 -14.91 -23.64
N ARG A 485 -43.35 -14.80 -22.89
CA ARG A 485 -42.10 -15.52 -23.14
C ARG A 485 -41.59 -16.07 -21.84
N VAL A 486 -41.38 -17.37 -21.77
CA VAL A 486 -40.80 -18.02 -20.58
C VAL A 486 -39.62 -18.87 -21.03
N GLU A 487 -38.49 -18.65 -20.43
CA GLU A 487 -37.23 -19.30 -20.83
C GLU A 487 -36.50 -19.87 -19.61
N ALA A 488 -36.03 -21.10 -19.77
CA ALA A 488 -35.07 -21.71 -18.87
C ALA A 488 -33.65 -21.29 -19.35
N VAL A 489 -32.98 -20.48 -18.55
CA VAL A 489 -31.64 -19.93 -18.87
C VAL A 489 -30.60 -20.67 -18.03
N GLU A 490 -29.68 -21.37 -18.69
CA GLU A 490 -28.55 -21.98 -18.01
C GLU A 490 -27.52 -20.91 -17.62
N ASP A 491 -27.01 -20.97 -16.39
CA ASP A 491 -25.86 -20.21 -15.89
C ASP A 491 -25.00 -21.13 -15.02
N ARG A 492 -23.87 -20.66 -14.57
CA ARG A 492 -22.96 -21.40 -13.69
C ARG A 492 -22.68 -20.63 -12.42
N THR A 493 -22.53 -21.38 -11.32
CA THR A 493 -22.06 -20.79 -10.07
C THR A 493 -20.70 -20.15 -10.29
N LYS A 494 -20.42 -19.05 -9.54
CA LYS A 494 -19.20 -18.27 -9.68
C LYS A 494 -18.39 -18.35 -8.40
N ALA A 495 -17.08 -18.45 -8.55
CA ALA A 495 -16.16 -18.38 -7.42
C ALA A 495 -16.38 -17.09 -6.61
N PRO A 496 -16.09 -17.13 -5.30
CA PRO A 496 -16.11 -15.89 -4.51
C PRO A 496 -15.18 -14.85 -5.14
N SER A 497 -15.63 -13.59 -5.21
CA SER A 497 -14.81 -12.51 -5.76
C SER A 497 -13.55 -12.30 -4.93
N ALA A 498 -12.43 -12.02 -5.61
CA ALA A 498 -11.20 -11.60 -4.94
C ALA A 498 -11.42 -10.32 -4.10
N TYR A 499 -10.59 -10.11 -3.10
CA TYR A 499 -10.66 -8.88 -2.33
C TYR A 499 -10.19 -7.69 -3.16
N THR A 500 -10.92 -6.57 -3.06
CA THR A 500 -10.43 -5.25 -3.45
C THR A 500 -9.87 -4.52 -2.22
N GLU A 501 -9.20 -3.39 -2.40
CA GLU A 501 -8.80 -2.54 -1.26
C GLU A 501 -9.99 -2.23 -0.33
N ALA A 502 -11.15 -1.87 -0.91
CA ALA A 502 -12.34 -1.54 -0.16
C ALA A 502 -12.93 -2.73 0.61
N THR A 503 -13.01 -3.91 -0.02
CA THR A 503 -13.57 -5.10 0.62
C THR A 503 -12.60 -5.71 1.64
N LEU A 504 -11.28 -5.64 1.42
CA LEU A 504 -10.30 -6.05 2.41
C LEU A 504 -10.32 -5.13 3.65
N LEU A 505 -10.38 -3.81 3.45
CA LEU A 505 -10.55 -2.87 4.57
C LEU A 505 -11.84 -3.15 5.36
N THR A 506 -12.92 -3.56 4.67
CA THR A 506 -14.15 -3.97 5.35
C THR A 506 -13.95 -5.25 6.15
N ALA A 507 -13.29 -6.26 5.57
CA ALA A 507 -12.99 -7.51 6.27
C ALA A 507 -12.10 -7.28 7.50
N MET A 508 -11.09 -6.42 7.39
CA MET A 508 -10.25 -6.02 8.54
C MET A 508 -11.07 -5.30 9.62
N GLU A 509 -11.94 -4.37 9.22
CA GLU A 509 -12.81 -3.61 10.15
C GLU A 509 -13.82 -4.52 10.87
N THR A 510 -14.37 -5.50 10.16
CA THR A 510 -15.41 -6.40 10.69
C THR A 510 -14.89 -7.76 11.13
N ALA A 511 -13.59 -7.91 11.30
CA ALA A 511 -12.96 -9.19 11.64
C ALA A 511 -13.47 -9.77 12.99
N GLY A 512 -13.98 -8.94 13.89
CA GLY A 512 -14.65 -9.39 15.11
C GLY A 512 -15.86 -10.30 14.87
N LYS A 513 -16.51 -10.20 13.70
CA LYS A 513 -17.62 -11.12 13.33
C LYS A 513 -17.15 -12.55 13.02
N LEU A 514 -15.87 -12.77 12.87
CA LEU A 514 -15.26 -14.09 12.66
C LEU A 514 -14.85 -14.74 13.97
N VAL A 515 -15.00 -14.03 15.09
CA VAL A 515 -14.64 -14.49 16.43
C VAL A 515 -15.90 -15.05 17.10
N GLU A 516 -15.84 -16.28 17.56
CA GLU A 516 -16.99 -16.98 18.17
C GLU A 516 -17.31 -16.48 19.58
N ASP A 517 -16.28 -16.08 20.32
CA ASP A 517 -16.42 -15.53 21.69
C ASP A 517 -17.00 -14.10 21.65
N GLU A 518 -18.13 -13.88 22.32
CA GLU A 518 -18.84 -12.60 22.31
C GLU A 518 -18.04 -11.45 22.93
N ASP A 519 -17.29 -11.69 24.00
CA ASP A 519 -16.50 -10.66 24.68
C ASP A 519 -15.31 -10.22 23.82
N LEU A 520 -14.66 -11.18 23.15
CA LEU A 520 -13.57 -10.89 22.21
C LEU A 520 -14.10 -10.23 20.94
N ALA A 521 -15.27 -10.67 20.44
CA ALA A 521 -15.92 -10.05 19.31
C ALA A 521 -16.28 -8.60 19.62
N ASP A 522 -16.78 -8.31 20.82
CA ASP A 522 -17.13 -6.96 21.27
C ASP A 522 -15.88 -6.08 21.42
N ALA A 523 -14.79 -6.60 21.95
CA ALA A 523 -13.51 -5.89 22.02
C ALA A 523 -12.98 -5.51 20.62
N MET A 524 -13.28 -6.33 19.61
CA MET A 524 -12.90 -6.08 18.22
C MET A 524 -13.90 -5.22 17.43
N LYS A 525 -15.16 -5.04 17.89
CA LYS A 525 -16.15 -4.23 17.18
C LYS A 525 -15.67 -2.79 16.92
N GLU A 526 -14.93 -2.24 17.84
CA GLU A 526 -14.45 -0.86 17.77
C GLU A 526 -13.20 -0.72 16.89
N ARG A 527 -12.36 -1.74 16.81
CA ARG A 527 -11.01 -1.62 16.20
C ARG A 527 -10.72 -2.57 15.05
N GLY A 528 -11.29 -3.77 15.04
CA GLY A 528 -11.02 -4.82 14.05
C GLY A 528 -9.55 -5.22 14.00
N LEU A 529 -9.08 -5.68 12.85
CA LEU A 529 -7.67 -5.95 12.58
C LEU A 529 -6.95 -4.64 12.24
N GLY A 530 -6.16 -4.14 13.18
CA GLY A 530 -5.44 -2.88 13.07
C GLY A 530 -6.32 -1.65 13.18
N THR A 531 -5.68 -0.52 13.49
CA THR A 531 -6.34 0.78 13.54
C THR A 531 -6.48 1.37 12.14
N PRO A 532 -7.39 2.32 11.89
CA PRO A 532 -7.48 3.01 10.60
C PRO A 532 -6.14 3.56 10.12
N ALA A 533 -5.32 4.07 11.04
CA ALA A 533 -4.00 4.61 10.71
C ALA A 533 -3.00 3.56 10.20
N THR A 534 -3.13 2.29 10.60
CA THR A 534 -2.16 1.21 10.33
C THR A 534 -2.57 0.29 9.19
N ARG A 535 -3.87 0.13 8.89
CA ARG A 535 -4.38 -0.81 7.88
C ARG A 535 -3.74 -0.63 6.51
N ALA A 536 -3.62 0.63 6.04
CA ALA A 536 -2.98 0.92 4.76
C ALA A 536 -1.50 0.49 4.73
N ALA A 537 -0.76 0.70 5.83
CA ALA A 537 0.64 0.29 5.94
C ALA A 537 0.79 -1.23 5.97
N ILE A 538 -0.14 -1.95 6.61
CA ILE A 538 -0.18 -3.42 6.65
C ILE A 538 -0.39 -3.99 5.25
N ILE A 539 -1.37 -3.49 4.49
CA ILE A 539 -1.64 -3.93 3.11
C ILE A 539 -0.40 -3.69 2.23
N GLU A 540 0.19 -2.51 2.27
CA GLU A 540 1.40 -2.20 1.50
C GLU A 540 2.62 -3.00 1.98
N GLY A 541 2.70 -3.31 3.27
CA GLY A 541 3.72 -4.20 3.83
C GLY A 541 3.62 -5.61 3.25
N LEU A 542 2.42 -6.18 3.20
CA LEU A 542 2.17 -7.50 2.60
C LEU A 542 2.52 -7.53 1.10
N ILE A 543 2.23 -6.44 0.36
CA ILE A 543 2.62 -6.31 -1.05
C ILE A 543 4.15 -6.23 -1.19
N THR A 544 4.81 -5.40 -0.37
CA THR A 544 6.27 -5.21 -0.41
C THR A 544 7.02 -6.51 -0.07
N GLN A 545 6.44 -7.32 0.79
CA GLN A 545 6.96 -8.64 1.17
C GLN A 545 6.58 -9.74 0.19
N GLU A 546 5.82 -9.41 -0.85
CA GLU A 546 5.35 -10.33 -1.89
C GLU A 546 4.45 -11.46 -1.35
N TYR A 547 3.78 -11.26 -0.21
CA TYR A 547 2.76 -12.18 0.29
C TYR A 547 1.43 -12.02 -0.42
N ILE A 548 1.16 -10.82 -0.92
CA ILE A 548 0.01 -10.53 -1.76
C ILE A 548 0.44 -9.75 -3.00
N ALA A 549 -0.33 -9.88 -4.07
CA ALA A 549 -0.17 -9.14 -5.32
C ALA A 549 -1.41 -8.29 -5.59
N ARG A 550 -1.20 -7.16 -6.28
CA ARG A 550 -2.29 -6.31 -6.78
C ARG A 550 -2.42 -6.52 -8.29
N GLU A 551 -3.56 -7.02 -8.74
CA GLU A 551 -3.92 -7.18 -10.15
C GLU A 551 -5.13 -6.31 -10.48
N GLY A 552 -4.89 -5.21 -11.17
CA GLY A 552 -5.92 -4.19 -11.41
C GLY A 552 -6.47 -3.61 -10.10
N LYS A 553 -7.73 -3.92 -9.75
CA LYS A 553 -8.37 -3.52 -8.49
C LYS A 553 -8.34 -4.61 -7.42
N GLU A 554 -7.91 -5.81 -7.76
CA GLU A 554 -7.97 -6.98 -6.91
C GLU A 554 -6.67 -7.20 -6.14
N LEU A 555 -6.81 -7.76 -4.95
CA LEU A 555 -5.72 -8.18 -4.09
C LEU A 555 -5.81 -9.70 -3.91
N MET A 556 -4.75 -10.39 -4.29
CA MET A 556 -4.67 -11.84 -4.24
C MET A 556 -3.49 -12.30 -3.37
N ALA A 557 -3.68 -13.36 -2.60
CA ALA A 557 -2.57 -14.00 -1.93
C ALA A 557 -1.69 -14.69 -2.97
N THR A 558 -0.37 -14.46 -2.87
CA THR A 558 0.62 -15.17 -3.68
C THR A 558 0.83 -16.58 -3.13
N ARG A 559 1.48 -17.44 -3.90
CA ARG A 559 1.92 -18.76 -3.41
C ARG A 559 2.68 -18.63 -2.09
N ARG A 560 3.63 -17.69 -2.02
CA ARG A 560 4.42 -17.42 -0.81
C ARG A 560 3.55 -17.06 0.39
N GLY A 561 2.49 -16.26 0.18
CA GLY A 561 1.55 -15.90 1.25
C GLY A 561 0.75 -17.09 1.74
N MET A 562 0.25 -17.92 0.83
CA MET A 562 -0.48 -19.15 1.17
C MET A 562 0.41 -20.14 1.90
N ASP A 563 1.64 -20.36 1.43
CA ASP A 563 2.61 -21.27 2.04
C ASP A 563 2.98 -20.86 3.47
N LEU A 564 3.07 -19.55 3.77
CA LEU A 564 3.30 -19.08 5.13
C LEU A 564 2.13 -19.45 6.07
N ILE A 565 0.90 -19.25 5.63
CA ILE A 565 -0.28 -19.61 6.46
C ILE A 565 -0.36 -21.12 6.69
N ASP A 566 -0.07 -21.91 5.67
CA ASP A 566 -0.02 -23.37 5.77
C ASP A 566 1.11 -23.84 6.70
N LEU A 567 2.27 -23.20 6.64
CA LEU A 567 3.39 -23.46 7.53
C LEU A 567 3.02 -23.20 8.98
N LEU A 568 2.37 -22.07 9.28
CA LEU A 568 1.92 -21.76 10.65
C LEU A 568 0.95 -22.82 11.17
N GLY A 569 0.03 -23.34 10.34
CA GLY A 569 -0.83 -24.46 10.70
C GLY A 569 -0.04 -25.74 11.00
N LYS A 570 0.94 -26.08 10.17
CA LYS A 570 1.79 -27.28 10.35
C LYS A 570 2.65 -27.22 11.62
N ILE A 571 3.09 -26.03 12.02
CA ILE A 571 3.88 -25.82 13.26
C ILE A 571 2.98 -25.82 14.50
N GLY A 572 1.65 -25.70 14.35
CA GLY A 572 0.71 -25.54 15.47
C GLY A 572 0.58 -24.09 15.95
N LEU A 573 1.01 -23.12 15.14
CA LEU A 573 0.96 -21.68 15.41
C LEU A 573 -0.19 -20.97 14.68
N SER A 574 -1.30 -21.64 14.46
CA SER A 574 -2.49 -21.08 13.78
C SER A 574 -3.07 -19.86 14.50
N THR A 575 -2.87 -19.74 15.81
CA THR A 575 -3.25 -18.57 16.61
C THR A 575 -2.64 -17.27 16.10
N LEU A 576 -1.41 -17.30 15.56
CA LEU A 576 -0.77 -16.13 14.95
C LEU A 576 -1.48 -15.65 13.66
N SER A 577 -2.23 -16.52 13.02
CA SER A 577 -3.00 -16.22 11.79
C SER A 577 -4.49 -15.98 12.07
N SER A 578 -4.91 -16.09 13.32
CA SER A 578 -6.30 -15.91 13.74
C SER A 578 -6.59 -14.48 14.23
N PRO A 579 -7.79 -13.94 13.95
CA PRO A 579 -8.27 -12.71 14.55
C PRO A 579 -8.46 -12.78 16.06
N GLU A 580 -8.76 -13.96 16.63
CA GLU A 580 -9.03 -14.17 18.05
C GLU A 580 -7.88 -13.67 18.93
N LEU A 581 -6.62 -13.93 18.54
CA LEU A 581 -5.45 -13.42 19.27
C LEU A 581 -5.47 -11.89 19.40
N THR A 582 -5.90 -11.21 18.34
CA THR A 582 -6.04 -9.74 18.37
C THR A 582 -7.17 -9.33 19.30
N GLY A 583 -8.30 -10.03 19.24
CA GLY A 583 -9.46 -9.80 20.09
C GLY A 583 -9.11 -9.95 21.57
N GLU A 584 -8.47 -11.06 21.91
CA GLU A 584 -8.02 -11.36 23.27
C GLU A 584 -7.10 -10.26 23.83
N TRP A 585 -6.10 -9.84 23.08
CA TRP A 585 -5.20 -8.80 23.56
C TRP A 585 -5.90 -7.44 23.69
N GLU A 586 -6.75 -7.03 22.75
CA GLU A 586 -7.49 -5.77 22.88
C GLU A 586 -8.48 -5.81 24.06
N TYR A 587 -9.14 -6.94 24.29
CA TYR A 587 -9.98 -7.17 25.49
C TYR A 587 -9.18 -6.98 26.78
N ARG A 588 -8.04 -7.64 26.89
CA ARG A 588 -7.18 -7.60 28.07
C ARG A 588 -6.56 -6.22 28.30
N LEU A 589 -6.18 -5.53 27.23
CA LEU A 589 -5.72 -4.13 27.32
C LEU A 589 -6.84 -3.21 27.79
N LYS A 590 -8.09 -3.46 27.38
CA LYS A 590 -9.27 -2.72 27.88
C LYS A 590 -9.53 -3.01 29.36
N GLN A 591 -9.35 -4.26 29.82
CA GLN A 591 -9.40 -4.59 31.24
C GLN A 591 -8.30 -3.87 32.04
N MET A 592 -7.10 -3.72 31.46
CA MET A 592 -6.02 -2.95 32.08
C MET A 592 -6.35 -1.46 32.20
N GLU A 593 -6.91 -0.85 31.16
CA GLU A 593 -7.40 0.54 31.20
C GLU A 593 -8.46 0.78 32.28
N ALA A 594 -9.30 -0.24 32.52
CA ALA A 594 -10.31 -0.21 33.58
C ALA A 594 -9.74 -0.51 35.00
N GLY A 595 -8.45 -0.85 35.10
CA GLY A 595 -7.80 -1.22 36.36
C GLY A 595 -8.01 -2.67 36.83
N ASN A 596 -8.68 -3.50 36.01
CA ASN A 596 -9.02 -4.90 36.35
C ASN A 596 -7.89 -5.89 36.04
N LEU A 597 -6.86 -5.48 35.30
CA LEU A 597 -5.72 -6.32 34.92
C LEU A 597 -4.39 -5.61 35.20
N GLN A 598 -3.50 -6.28 35.90
CA GLN A 598 -2.18 -5.73 36.20
C GLN A 598 -1.20 -5.96 35.04
N ARG A 599 -0.32 -4.98 34.80
CA ARG A 599 0.73 -5.05 33.78
C ARG A 599 1.59 -6.31 33.83
N ASP A 600 2.08 -6.66 35.04
CA ASP A 600 3.02 -7.76 35.24
C ASP A 600 2.38 -9.12 34.90
N SER A 601 1.10 -9.29 35.21
CA SER A 601 0.36 -10.52 34.85
C SER A 601 0.26 -10.67 33.34
N PHE A 602 -0.16 -9.60 32.63
CA PHE A 602 -0.26 -9.60 31.17
C PHE A 602 1.09 -9.86 30.51
N MET A 603 2.15 -9.18 30.92
CA MET A 603 3.48 -9.33 30.32
C MET A 603 4.13 -10.68 30.62
N LYS A 604 3.81 -11.31 31.75
CA LYS A 604 4.25 -12.68 32.06
C LYS A 604 3.69 -13.67 31.03
N GLU A 605 2.43 -13.57 30.71
CA GLU A 605 1.78 -14.44 29.73
C GLU A 605 2.30 -14.19 28.31
N ILE A 606 2.51 -12.91 27.92
CA ILE A 606 3.13 -12.56 26.65
C ILE A 606 4.52 -13.17 26.50
N ARG A 607 5.31 -13.17 27.58
CA ARG A 607 6.65 -13.80 27.59
C ARG A 607 6.56 -15.30 27.42
N SER A 608 5.63 -15.96 28.14
CA SER A 608 5.36 -17.40 27.98
C SER A 608 4.98 -17.71 26.55
N TYR A 609 3.97 -17.04 26.02
CA TYR A 609 3.50 -17.19 24.63
C TYR A 609 4.61 -16.98 23.59
N THR A 610 5.49 -16.01 23.82
CA THR A 610 6.64 -15.77 22.94
C THR A 610 7.64 -16.94 22.99
N THR A 611 7.84 -17.54 24.16
CA THR A 611 8.69 -18.73 24.34
C THR A 611 8.07 -19.92 23.61
N ASP A 612 6.77 -20.14 23.79
CA ASP A 612 6.02 -21.24 23.16
C ASP A 612 6.12 -21.17 21.62
N ILE A 613 6.04 -19.94 21.03
CA ILE A 613 6.25 -19.75 19.59
C ILE A 613 7.64 -20.20 19.15
N VAL A 614 8.68 -19.78 19.88
CA VAL A 614 10.06 -20.12 19.50
C VAL A 614 10.32 -21.62 19.68
N ASP A 615 9.79 -22.21 20.73
CA ASP A 615 9.95 -23.65 21.02
C ASP A 615 9.18 -24.49 20.00
N ALA A 616 7.98 -24.10 19.60
CA ALA A 616 7.23 -24.77 18.53
C ALA A 616 8.00 -24.77 17.22
N VAL A 617 8.59 -23.62 16.83
CA VAL A 617 9.42 -23.53 15.62
C VAL A 617 10.68 -24.38 15.75
N ARG A 618 11.33 -24.38 16.92
CA ARG A 618 12.54 -25.19 17.21
C ARG A 618 12.23 -26.69 17.14
N ASP A 619 11.14 -27.11 17.78
CA ASP A 619 10.68 -28.51 17.74
C ASP A 619 10.35 -28.93 16.31
N TYR A 620 9.61 -28.10 15.59
CA TYR A 620 9.30 -28.37 14.18
C TYR A 620 10.55 -28.47 13.31
N MET A 621 11.60 -27.68 13.57
CA MET A 621 12.90 -27.80 12.88
C MET A 621 13.62 -29.12 13.18
N GLN A 622 13.53 -29.60 14.42
CA GLN A 622 14.26 -30.80 14.88
C GLN A 622 13.49 -32.09 14.62
N ASN A 623 12.21 -32.10 14.92
CA ASN A 623 11.37 -33.28 15.00
C ASN A 623 10.23 -33.34 14.01
N GLY A 624 9.94 -32.23 13.33
CA GLY A 624 8.83 -32.13 12.39
C GLY A 624 8.96 -33.13 11.25
N LYS A 625 7.92 -33.96 11.07
CA LYS A 625 7.79 -34.88 9.95
C LYS A 625 6.54 -34.53 9.14
N ASN A 626 6.68 -34.56 7.84
CA ASN A 626 5.53 -34.63 6.93
C ASN A 626 5.20 -36.13 6.73
N PRO A 627 4.00 -36.46 6.21
CA PRO A 627 3.71 -37.82 5.78
C PRO A 627 4.79 -38.31 4.80
N ASP A 628 5.20 -39.59 4.96
CA ASP A 628 6.17 -40.18 4.05
C ASP A 628 5.60 -40.16 2.60
N LEU A 629 6.47 -39.94 1.63
CA LEU A 629 6.06 -39.86 0.25
C LEU A 629 6.10 -41.24 -0.40
N GLU A 630 5.01 -41.65 -1.05
CA GLU A 630 4.93 -42.91 -1.81
C GLU A 630 5.68 -42.78 -3.13
N LEU A 631 7.00 -42.54 -3.06
CA LEU A 631 7.88 -42.36 -4.20
C LEU A 631 9.01 -43.39 -4.20
N THR A 632 9.44 -43.78 -5.40
CA THR A 632 10.61 -44.64 -5.52
C THR A 632 11.90 -43.83 -5.44
N CYS A 633 12.84 -44.29 -4.66
CA CYS A 633 14.14 -43.64 -4.47
C CYS A 633 14.91 -43.66 -5.82
N PRO A 634 15.34 -42.51 -6.37
CA PRO A 634 16.07 -42.45 -7.62
C PRO A 634 17.49 -43.02 -7.56
N ALA A 635 17.99 -43.25 -6.34
CA ALA A 635 19.35 -43.75 -6.10
C ALA A 635 19.40 -45.29 -5.93
N CYS A 636 18.38 -45.90 -5.33
CA CYS A 636 18.46 -47.37 -5.01
C CYS A 636 17.16 -48.13 -5.31
N GLY A 637 16.15 -47.49 -5.87
CA GLY A 637 14.87 -48.10 -6.22
C GLY A 637 13.98 -48.50 -5.04
N ALA A 638 14.31 -48.13 -3.81
CA ALA A 638 13.47 -48.44 -2.66
C ALA A 638 12.18 -47.66 -2.66
N ALA A 639 11.04 -48.31 -2.34
CA ALA A 639 9.75 -47.67 -2.23
C ALA A 639 9.65 -46.89 -0.91
N GLY A 640 8.99 -45.76 -0.91
CA GLY A 640 8.79 -44.88 0.23
C GLY A 640 10.01 -44.01 0.57
N LEU A 641 9.77 -42.68 0.62
CA LEU A 641 10.79 -41.72 1.03
C LEU A 641 10.33 -40.99 2.27
N SER A 642 11.18 -40.93 3.29
CA SER A 642 10.92 -40.20 4.52
C SER A 642 10.93 -38.70 4.25
N SER A 643 9.82 -38.05 4.60
CA SER A 643 9.63 -36.61 4.38
C SER A 643 9.77 -35.86 5.70
N ARG A 644 10.85 -35.10 5.83
CA ARG A 644 11.09 -34.16 6.90
C ARG A 644 10.88 -32.72 6.46
N VAL A 645 10.84 -31.82 7.42
CA VAL A 645 10.68 -30.39 7.19
C VAL A 645 11.80 -29.81 6.34
N ASP A 646 13.03 -30.27 6.54
CA ASP A 646 14.23 -29.76 5.87
C ASP A 646 14.62 -30.56 4.61
N ALA A 647 14.25 -31.83 4.54
CA ALA A 647 14.71 -32.70 3.49
C ALA A 647 13.83 -33.95 3.29
N ILE A 648 13.93 -34.51 2.10
CA ILE A 648 13.43 -35.84 1.77
C ILE A 648 14.64 -36.79 1.75
N SER A 649 14.50 -37.97 2.34
CA SER A 649 15.59 -38.94 2.45
C SER A 649 15.10 -40.38 2.26
N CYS A 650 15.95 -41.19 1.72
CA CYS A 650 15.71 -42.64 1.64
C CYS A 650 16.13 -43.32 2.93
N HIS A 651 15.37 -44.34 3.37
CA HIS A 651 15.66 -45.14 4.53
C HIS A 651 16.67 -46.26 4.26
N LYS A 652 16.92 -46.58 2.95
CA LYS A 652 17.84 -47.67 2.56
C LYS A 652 19.21 -47.18 2.04
N CYS A 653 19.29 -45.91 1.56
CA CYS A 653 20.54 -45.40 1.01
C CYS A 653 20.82 -43.97 1.43
N LYS A 654 21.91 -43.39 0.96
CA LYS A 654 22.32 -42.00 1.26
C LYS A 654 21.59 -40.93 0.46
N PHE A 655 20.53 -41.30 -0.29
CA PHE A 655 19.74 -40.30 -1.00
C PHE A 655 19.12 -39.30 -0.04
N ARG A 656 19.42 -38.03 -0.22
CA ARG A 656 18.82 -36.91 0.51
C ARG A 656 18.79 -35.69 -0.37
N ILE A 657 17.64 -35.05 -0.44
CA ILE A 657 17.44 -33.75 -1.11
C ILE A 657 16.79 -32.78 -0.17
N ARG A 658 17.24 -31.55 -0.20
CA ARG A 658 16.64 -30.49 0.65
C ARG A 658 15.28 -30.08 0.10
N ARG A 659 14.39 -29.66 1.00
CA ARG A 659 13.07 -29.12 0.64
C ARG A 659 13.12 -27.65 0.28
N VAL A 660 14.01 -26.88 0.91
CA VAL A 660 14.14 -25.44 0.66
C VAL A 660 15.33 -25.15 -0.25
N HIS A 661 15.09 -24.42 -1.33
CA HIS A 661 16.10 -23.98 -2.31
C HIS A 661 16.04 -22.48 -2.47
N ALA A 662 17.15 -21.76 -2.17
CA ALA A 662 17.24 -20.30 -2.26
C ALA A 662 16.00 -19.56 -1.71
N GLY A 663 15.51 -19.98 -0.53
CA GLY A 663 14.37 -19.37 0.16
C GLY A 663 12.99 -19.80 -0.33
N LEU A 664 12.88 -20.67 -1.34
CA LEU A 664 11.63 -21.30 -1.78
C LEU A 664 11.52 -22.72 -1.21
N SER A 665 10.43 -23.01 -0.49
CA SER A 665 10.10 -24.34 -0.02
C SER A 665 9.29 -25.07 -1.10
N LEU A 666 9.76 -26.24 -1.52
CA LEU A 666 9.04 -27.09 -2.47
C LEU A 666 7.88 -27.81 -1.78
N SER A 667 6.71 -27.85 -2.42
CA SER A 667 5.58 -28.68 -1.99
C SER A 667 5.86 -30.17 -2.21
N ASP A 668 5.04 -31.03 -1.59
CA ASP A 668 5.17 -32.48 -1.78
C ASP A 668 4.97 -32.87 -3.26
N ASP A 669 4.02 -32.23 -3.97
CA ASP A 669 3.81 -32.45 -5.40
C ASP A 669 5.03 -32.04 -6.25
N GLN A 670 5.63 -30.88 -5.95
CA GLN A 670 6.84 -30.41 -6.62
C GLN A 670 8.03 -31.33 -6.36
N ILE A 671 8.12 -31.87 -5.17
CA ILE A 671 9.16 -32.85 -4.83
C ILE A 671 8.91 -34.17 -5.56
N ALA A 672 7.64 -34.62 -5.60
CA ALA A 672 7.25 -35.80 -6.36
C ALA A 672 7.60 -35.64 -7.86
N GLU A 673 7.28 -34.48 -8.44
CA GLU A 673 7.64 -34.16 -9.82
C GLU A 673 9.15 -34.13 -10.03
N LEU A 674 9.91 -33.43 -9.13
CA LEU A 674 11.37 -33.38 -9.22
C LEU A 674 12.03 -34.76 -9.13
N ILE A 675 11.51 -35.65 -8.28
CA ILE A 675 12.06 -36.99 -8.12
C ILE A 675 11.68 -37.92 -9.29
N SER A 676 10.41 -37.86 -9.75
CA SER A 676 9.90 -38.72 -10.82
C SER A 676 10.35 -38.29 -12.21
N GLN A 677 10.36 -36.97 -12.48
CA GLN A 677 10.72 -36.43 -13.79
C GLN A 677 12.16 -35.91 -13.87
N GLY A 678 12.88 -35.88 -12.74
CA GLY A 678 14.24 -35.36 -12.62
C GLY A 678 14.35 -33.82 -12.74
N ARG A 679 13.23 -33.12 -12.93
CA ARG A 679 13.23 -31.71 -13.28
C ARG A 679 11.92 -31.01 -12.85
N LEU A 680 12.02 -29.74 -12.41
CA LEU A 680 10.90 -28.82 -12.24
C LEU A 680 11.00 -27.67 -13.24
N PRO A 681 9.87 -27.15 -13.75
CA PRO A 681 9.86 -26.02 -14.65
C PRO A 681 10.43 -24.74 -13.99
N VAL A 682 10.65 -23.71 -14.80
CA VAL A 682 11.07 -22.40 -14.28
C VAL A 682 9.96 -21.82 -13.41
N MET A 683 10.28 -21.52 -12.16
CA MET A 683 9.39 -21.02 -11.12
C MET A 683 9.88 -19.69 -10.59
N GLU A 684 8.97 -18.91 -10.07
CA GLU A 684 9.24 -17.69 -9.29
C GLU A 684 9.36 -18.02 -7.79
N GLY A 685 9.85 -17.05 -7.01
CA GLY A 685 9.90 -17.15 -5.55
C GLY A 685 11.27 -17.48 -4.98
N PHE A 686 12.26 -17.82 -5.81
CA PHE A 686 13.63 -17.96 -5.34
C PHE A 686 14.24 -16.61 -4.96
N ARG A 687 15.13 -16.64 -3.96
CA ARG A 687 15.85 -15.44 -3.47
C ARG A 687 17.34 -15.73 -3.36
N SER A 688 18.15 -14.86 -3.97
CA SER A 688 19.59 -14.95 -3.86
C SER A 688 20.05 -14.76 -2.40
N LYS A 689 21.32 -15.03 -2.12
CA LYS A 689 21.94 -14.76 -0.81
C LYS A 689 21.84 -13.28 -0.35
N PHE A 690 21.54 -12.36 -1.27
CA PHE A 690 21.31 -10.95 -0.99
C PHE A 690 19.81 -10.58 -0.91
N GLY A 691 18.92 -11.58 -0.88
CA GLY A 691 17.46 -11.40 -0.81
C GLY A 691 16.80 -10.95 -2.10
N LYS A 692 17.53 -10.85 -3.23
CA LYS A 692 16.97 -10.46 -4.53
C LYS A 692 16.17 -11.61 -5.13
N PRO A 693 14.91 -11.37 -5.58
CA PRO A 693 14.12 -12.40 -6.23
C PRO A 693 14.72 -12.78 -7.61
N PHE A 694 14.58 -14.05 -7.98
CA PHE A 694 14.92 -14.56 -9.32
C PHE A 694 14.04 -15.74 -9.68
N LYS A 695 13.95 -16.03 -10.99
CA LYS A 695 13.25 -17.18 -11.55
C LYS A 695 14.26 -18.23 -11.97
N ALA A 696 13.99 -19.49 -11.71
CA ALA A 696 14.80 -20.63 -12.16
C ALA A 696 13.98 -21.91 -12.14
N GLY A 697 14.41 -22.91 -12.91
CA GLY A 697 13.98 -24.28 -12.73
C GLY A 697 14.96 -25.05 -11.83
N LEU A 698 14.56 -26.21 -11.36
CA LEU A 698 15.40 -27.13 -10.60
C LEU A 698 15.57 -28.43 -11.36
N GLN A 699 16.79 -28.95 -11.40
CA GLN A 699 17.12 -30.26 -11.97
C GLN A 699 17.78 -31.14 -10.91
N LEU A 700 17.33 -32.38 -10.78
CA LEU A 700 17.90 -33.35 -9.89
C LEU A 700 19.22 -33.87 -10.48
N VAL A 701 20.31 -33.71 -9.75
CA VAL A 701 21.66 -34.09 -10.20
C VAL A 701 22.21 -35.20 -9.31
N ALA A 702 22.55 -36.32 -9.89
CA ALA A 702 23.21 -37.41 -9.23
C ALA A 702 24.64 -37.05 -8.79
N PRO A 703 25.16 -37.68 -7.73
CA PRO A 703 26.53 -37.44 -7.29
C PRO A 703 27.56 -37.94 -8.32
N ALA A 704 28.51 -37.10 -8.68
CA ALA A 704 29.59 -37.43 -9.59
C ALA A 704 30.71 -38.31 -8.95
N THR A 705 30.75 -38.44 -7.61
CA THR A 705 31.70 -39.23 -6.84
C THR A 705 31.02 -39.83 -5.62
N GLU A 706 31.59 -40.93 -5.05
CA GLU A 706 31.05 -41.56 -3.85
C GLU A 706 30.97 -40.63 -2.60
N LYS A 707 31.77 -39.56 -2.56
CA LYS A 707 31.76 -38.53 -1.53
C LYS A 707 30.78 -37.40 -1.75
N ALA A 708 30.24 -37.28 -2.97
CA ALA A 708 29.24 -36.25 -3.31
C ALA A 708 27.83 -36.69 -2.92
N SER A 709 26.89 -35.76 -2.80
CA SER A 709 25.48 -36.01 -2.46
C SER A 709 24.58 -35.56 -3.62
N TRP A 710 23.41 -36.18 -3.73
CA TRP A 710 22.35 -35.73 -4.60
C TRP A 710 22.01 -34.26 -4.33
N LYS A 711 21.73 -33.49 -5.37
CA LYS A 711 21.37 -32.08 -5.26
C LYS A 711 20.35 -31.67 -6.31
N ALA A 712 19.52 -30.69 -5.99
CA ALA A 712 18.74 -29.96 -6.97
C ALA A 712 19.58 -28.74 -7.44
N ALA A 713 19.96 -28.72 -8.69
CA ALA A 713 20.71 -27.63 -9.30
C ALA A 713 19.76 -26.65 -10.02
N PHE A 714 20.08 -25.38 -9.96
CA PHE A 714 19.31 -24.36 -10.71
C PHE A 714 19.65 -24.41 -12.19
N TYR A 715 18.62 -24.24 -13.04
CA TYR A 715 18.80 -23.90 -14.44
C TYR A 715 17.90 -22.68 -14.77
N PHE A 716 18.26 -21.94 -15.81
CA PHE A 716 17.58 -20.73 -16.23
C PHE A 716 16.94 -20.89 -17.61
N GLU A 717 15.95 -20.07 -17.94
CA GLU A 717 15.18 -20.13 -19.19
C GLU A 717 16.04 -20.17 -20.47
N ASN A 718 17.25 -19.59 -20.40
CA ASN A 718 18.19 -19.59 -21.50
C ASN A 718 19.03 -20.90 -21.61
N ASP A 719 18.94 -21.78 -20.61
CA ASP A 719 19.57 -23.10 -20.65
C ASP A 719 18.61 -24.07 -21.36
N ARG A 720 18.81 -24.33 -22.66
CA ARG A 720 18.02 -25.32 -23.39
C ARG A 720 18.08 -26.66 -22.66
N PRO A 721 16.95 -27.40 -22.53
CA PRO A 721 16.97 -28.74 -21.99
C PRO A 721 17.81 -29.65 -22.91
N ALA A 722 18.75 -30.36 -22.31
CA ALA A 722 19.22 -31.57 -22.96
C ALA A 722 18.02 -32.51 -23.07
N ALA A 723 17.49 -32.70 -24.27
CA ALA A 723 16.47 -33.71 -24.55
C ALA A 723 17.02 -35.05 -24.11
N GLY A 724 16.22 -35.80 -23.33
CA GLY A 724 16.57 -37.17 -22.98
C GLY A 724 16.71 -38.04 -24.22
N GLY A 725 17.84 -38.67 -24.39
CA GLY A 725 18.16 -39.58 -25.45
C GLY A 725 19.60 -39.36 -25.91
N ASP A 726 20.44 -40.31 -25.58
CA ASP A 726 21.83 -40.47 -25.96
C ASP A 726 22.77 -39.31 -25.59
N ALA A 727 23.77 -39.61 -24.81
CA ALA A 727 24.92 -38.77 -24.58
C ALA A 727 25.56 -38.39 -25.93
N ALA A 728 25.04 -37.30 -26.53
CA ALA A 728 25.80 -36.56 -27.50
C ALA A 728 26.91 -35.88 -26.71
N GLU A 729 28.13 -36.32 -26.89
CA GLU A 729 29.37 -35.72 -26.47
C GLU A 729 29.21 -34.20 -26.60
N ALA A 730 29.28 -33.48 -25.48
CA ALA A 730 29.54 -32.04 -25.52
C ALA A 730 30.84 -31.96 -26.37
N GLU A 731 30.79 -31.30 -27.53
CA GLU A 731 31.97 -31.06 -28.33
C GLU A 731 33.03 -30.48 -27.39
N ALA A 732 34.11 -31.23 -27.24
CA ALA A 732 35.26 -30.75 -26.47
C ALA A 732 35.66 -29.39 -27.06
N PRO A 733 35.95 -28.36 -26.23
CA PRO A 733 36.33 -27.04 -26.72
C PRO A 733 37.44 -27.24 -27.79
N GLY A 734 37.14 -26.82 -28.99
CA GLY A 734 38.14 -26.94 -30.10
C GLY A 734 39.24 -25.92 -29.86
N SER A 735 40.49 -26.33 -29.98
CA SER A 735 41.62 -25.41 -29.99
C SER A 735 41.55 -24.52 -31.25
N ILE A 736 41.63 -23.21 -31.09
CA ILE A 736 41.75 -22.25 -32.20
C ILE A 736 43.20 -21.76 -32.43
N GLY A 737 44.15 -22.39 -31.75
CA GLY A 737 45.58 -22.06 -31.79
C GLY A 737 46.01 -21.22 -30.60
N THR A 738 47.26 -20.82 -30.58
CA THR A 738 47.84 -19.95 -29.54
C THR A 738 47.61 -18.50 -29.85
N MET A 739 47.37 -17.71 -28.79
CA MET A 739 47.32 -16.24 -28.86
C MET A 739 48.26 -15.64 -27.82
N THR A 740 48.87 -14.52 -28.18
CA THR A 740 49.71 -13.76 -27.27
C THR A 740 48.84 -13.15 -26.16
N VAL A 741 49.16 -13.45 -24.90
CA VAL A 741 48.50 -12.90 -23.73
C VAL A 741 49.46 -11.95 -23.00
N LYS A 742 48.99 -10.72 -22.75
CA LYS A 742 49.79 -9.67 -22.10
C LYS A 742 50.36 -10.16 -20.78
N ASN A 743 51.69 -10.07 -20.64
CA ASN A 743 52.48 -10.50 -19.48
C ASN A 743 52.47 -12.02 -19.19
N GLN A 744 51.95 -12.87 -20.08
CA GLN A 744 51.93 -14.34 -19.90
C GLN A 744 52.43 -15.14 -21.10
N GLY A 745 52.72 -14.49 -22.23
CA GLY A 745 53.24 -15.13 -23.44
C GLY A 745 52.17 -15.76 -24.30
N GLU A 746 52.56 -16.77 -25.13
CA GLU A 746 51.65 -17.49 -26.01
C GLU A 746 50.93 -18.58 -25.24
N LEU A 747 49.58 -18.52 -25.23
CA LEU A 747 48.73 -19.47 -24.54
C LEU A 747 47.67 -20.03 -25.51
N GLU A 748 47.34 -21.31 -25.37
CA GLU A 748 46.34 -21.98 -26.18
C GLU A 748 44.93 -21.48 -25.84
N VAL A 749 44.16 -21.10 -26.87
CA VAL A 749 42.79 -20.62 -26.77
C VAL A 749 41.83 -21.68 -27.26
N MET A 750 40.91 -22.03 -26.36
CA MET A 750 39.84 -22.96 -26.63
C MET A 750 38.56 -22.19 -26.95
N GLU A 751 37.85 -22.65 -28.01
CA GLU A 751 36.58 -22.03 -28.42
C GLU A 751 35.41 -23.02 -28.31
N THR A 752 34.29 -22.53 -27.85
CA THR A 752 32.97 -23.16 -27.94
C THR A 752 32.02 -22.20 -28.64
N ASP A 753 30.81 -22.62 -28.97
CA ASP A 753 29.78 -21.75 -29.57
C ASP A 753 29.47 -20.50 -28.76
N LYS A 754 29.71 -20.54 -27.44
CA LYS A 754 29.31 -19.47 -26.53
C LYS A 754 30.46 -18.68 -25.95
N GLN A 755 31.65 -19.21 -25.85
CA GLN A 755 32.77 -18.59 -25.17
C GLN A 755 34.14 -19.04 -25.65
N TRP A 756 35.11 -18.18 -25.39
CA TRP A 756 36.55 -18.56 -25.45
C TRP A 756 37.06 -18.83 -24.03
N SER A 757 38.01 -19.74 -23.91
CA SER A 757 38.65 -20.05 -22.64
C SER A 757 40.14 -20.30 -22.83
N ILE A 758 40.94 -19.96 -21.83
CA ILE A 758 42.37 -20.22 -21.78
C ILE A 758 42.65 -20.90 -20.44
N PRO A 759 42.72 -22.25 -20.42
CA PRO A 759 42.92 -23.02 -19.20
C PRO A 759 44.20 -22.65 -18.42
N GLU A 760 45.28 -22.41 -19.16
CA GLU A 760 46.62 -22.10 -18.61
C GLU A 760 46.82 -20.65 -18.19
N PHE A 761 45.80 -19.77 -18.32
CA PHE A 761 45.92 -18.38 -17.94
C PHE A 761 46.15 -18.23 -16.41
N ALA A 762 47.32 -17.70 -16.06
CA ALA A 762 47.72 -17.56 -14.66
C ALA A 762 46.94 -16.44 -13.94
N ARG A 763 46.23 -16.78 -12.86
CA ARG A 763 45.59 -15.80 -11.96
C ARG A 763 45.75 -16.22 -10.48
N SER A 764 45.50 -15.26 -9.60
CA SER A 764 45.69 -15.43 -8.16
C SER A 764 44.80 -16.50 -7.50
N ASN A 765 43.75 -16.95 -8.15
CA ASN A 765 42.81 -17.96 -7.63
C ASN A 765 42.81 -19.29 -8.37
N GLY A 766 43.80 -19.55 -9.25
CA GLY A 766 44.02 -20.83 -9.94
C GLY A 766 42.97 -21.24 -10.98
N LYS A 767 42.07 -20.31 -11.40
CA LYS A 767 41.07 -20.62 -12.44
C LYS A 767 41.45 -19.94 -13.75
N GLY A 768 41.51 -20.64 -14.89
CA GLY A 768 41.84 -20.10 -16.22
C GLY A 768 40.94 -18.89 -16.65
N PHE A 769 41.24 -18.26 -17.78
CA PHE A 769 40.46 -17.18 -18.37
C PHE A 769 39.24 -17.71 -19.11
N SER A 770 38.14 -16.96 -19.08
CA SER A 770 37.00 -17.19 -19.97
C SER A 770 36.29 -15.89 -20.34
N MET A 771 35.86 -15.78 -21.59
CA MET A 771 35.16 -14.61 -22.11
C MET A 771 34.01 -15.08 -23.05
N SER A 772 32.81 -14.51 -22.85
CA SER A 772 31.68 -14.80 -23.73
C SER A 772 31.88 -14.24 -25.14
N ARG A 773 31.47 -14.97 -26.17
CA ARG A 773 31.49 -14.50 -27.55
C ARG A 773 30.47 -13.39 -27.81
N THR A 774 29.38 -13.35 -27.07
CA THR A 774 28.38 -12.27 -27.12
C THR A 774 28.39 -11.54 -25.80
N ILE A 775 28.66 -10.25 -25.80
CA ILE A 775 28.66 -9.37 -24.61
C ILE A 775 27.61 -8.26 -24.80
N LEU A 776 26.62 -8.18 -23.90
CA LEU A 776 25.55 -7.18 -23.94
C LEU A 776 24.89 -6.97 -25.32
N GLY A 777 24.59 -8.10 -25.98
CA GLY A 777 23.94 -8.12 -27.29
C GLY A 777 24.86 -7.82 -28.48
N LYS A 778 26.17 -7.78 -28.26
CA LYS A 778 27.17 -7.57 -29.31
C LYS A 778 28.09 -8.79 -29.43
N ASP A 779 28.20 -9.38 -30.62
CA ASP A 779 29.15 -10.45 -30.91
C ASP A 779 30.57 -9.86 -31.02
N ILE A 780 31.52 -10.51 -30.38
CA ILE A 780 32.92 -10.14 -30.35
C ILE A 780 33.65 -11.02 -31.33
N THR A 781 34.53 -10.45 -32.14
CA THR A 781 35.29 -11.22 -33.14
C THR A 781 36.57 -11.82 -32.53
N ARG A 782 37.18 -12.81 -33.24
CA ARG A 782 38.48 -13.39 -32.83
C ARG A 782 39.61 -12.35 -32.84
N GLU A 783 39.58 -11.39 -33.77
CA GLU A 783 40.55 -10.30 -33.84
C GLU A 783 40.44 -9.38 -32.64
N GLN A 784 39.18 -9.10 -32.20
CA GLN A 784 38.91 -8.31 -31.02
C GLN A 784 39.34 -9.02 -29.74
N LEU A 785 39.13 -10.34 -29.65
CA LEU A 785 39.67 -11.17 -28.57
C LEU A 785 41.19 -11.14 -28.55
N ALA A 786 41.85 -11.39 -29.68
CA ALA A 786 43.32 -11.41 -29.79
C ALA A 786 43.92 -10.06 -29.34
N ARG A 787 43.28 -8.94 -29.72
CA ARG A 787 43.71 -7.59 -29.30
C ARG A 787 43.53 -7.38 -27.80
N VAL A 788 42.40 -7.79 -27.23
CA VAL A 788 42.13 -7.74 -25.78
C VAL A 788 43.19 -8.53 -25.01
N LEU A 789 43.56 -9.70 -25.51
CA LEU A 789 44.53 -10.54 -24.83
C LEU A 789 45.96 -9.97 -24.95
N ALA A 790 46.38 -9.54 -26.15
CA ALA A 790 47.75 -9.07 -26.43
C ALA A 790 48.02 -7.64 -25.86
N GLU A 791 47.11 -6.69 -26.12
CA GLU A 791 47.30 -5.31 -25.76
C GLU A 791 46.70 -5.00 -24.39
N GLY A 792 45.80 -5.85 -23.88
CA GLY A 792 45.04 -5.65 -22.67
C GLY A 792 43.77 -4.79 -22.90
N LYS A 793 43.52 -4.31 -24.13
CA LYS A 793 42.41 -3.45 -24.48
C LYS A 793 41.97 -3.64 -25.94
N SER A 794 40.65 -3.66 -26.22
CA SER A 794 40.13 -3.69 -27.57
C SER A 794 40.13 -2.29 -28.23
N GLU A 795 39.86 -2.26 -29.52
CA GLU A 795 39.34 -1.06 -30.19
C GLU A 795 38.01 -0.62 -29.59
N LEU A 796 37.54 0.60 -29.94
CA LEU A 796 36.21 1.04 -29.54
C LEU A 796 35.13 0.21 -30.23
N ILE A 797 34.42 -0.61 -29.47
CA ILE A 797 33.31 -1.42 -29.96
C ILE A 797 32.01 -0.64 -29.75
N THR A 798 31.24 -0.45 -30.82
CA THR A 798 29.99 0.32 -30.81
C THR A 798 28.77 -0.59 -30.69
N GLY A 799 27.71 -0.09 -30.01
CA GLY A 799 26.42 -0.73 -30.02
C GLY A 799 26.18 -1.79 -28.94
N PHE A 800 26.92 -1.80 -27.83
CA PHE A 800 26.54 -2.59 -26.64
C PHE A 800 25.18 -2.08 -26.09
N VAL A 801 24.30 -2.97 -25.65
CA VAL A 801 23.01 -2.61 -25.09
C VAL A 801 23.01 -2.82 -23.57
N SER A 802 22.86 -1.73 -22.82
CA SER A 802 22.82 -1.79 -21.36
C SER A 802 21.59 -2.56 -20.86
N GLN A 803 21.77 -3.62 -20.10
CA GLN A 803 20.66 -4.39 -19.47
C GLN A 803 19.83 -3.58 -18.51
N ARG A 804 20.41 -2.53 -17.89
CA ARG A 804 19.70 -1.67 -16.90
C ARG A 804 18.86 -0.57 -17.55
N THR A 805 19.35 -0.01 -18.67
CA THR A 805 18.74 1.19 -19.28
C THR A 805 18.19 0.94 -20.66
N HIS A 806 18.43 -0.24 -21.26
CA HIS A 806 18.09 -0.64 -22.64
C HIS A 806 18.57 0.37 -23.70
N ARG A 807 19.64 1.11 -23.40
CA ARG A 807 20.25 2.07 -24.33
C ARG A 807 21.55 1.52 -24.87
N ALA A 808 21.77 1.77 -26.16
CA ALA A 808 23.04 1.46 -26.78
C ALA A 808 24.17 2.38 -26.25
N PHE A 809 25.38 1.83 -26.12
CA PHE A 809 26.57 2.57 -25.73
C PHE A 809 27.80 1.97 -26.39
N ASP A 810 28.88 2.74 -26.50
CA ASP A 810 30.15 2.38 -27.07
C ASP A 810 31.18 2.27 -25.96
N ALA A 811 32.04 1.25 -26.01
CA ALA A 811 33.06 1.05 -24.97
C ALA A 811 34.24 0.25 -25.51
N PHE A 812 35.39 0.35 -24.86
CA PHE A 812 36.49 -0.59 -25.01
C PHE A 812 36.33 -1.76 -24.05
N LEU A 813 36.73 -2.95 -24.47
CA LEU A 813 36.90 -4.10 -23.59
C LEU A 813 38.31 -4.07 -23.02
N VAL A 814 38.45 -4.18 -21.71
CA VAL A 814 39.75 -4.11 -21.01
C VAL A 814 39.98 -5.35 -20.16
N LEU A 815 41.12 -6.02 -20.38
CA LEU A 815 41.53 -7.20 -19.64
C LEU A 815 42.12 -6.81 -18.27
N ASP A 816 41.52 -7.29 -17.20
CA ASP A 816 42.11 -7.30 -15.88
C ASP A 816 42.93 -8.60 -15.71
N THR A 817 44.22 -8.55 -15.96
CA THR A 817 45.09 -9.72 -15.89
C THR A 817 45.18 -10.34 -14.49
N ALA A 818 45.03 -9.54 -13.43
CA ALA A 818 45.03 -10.04 -12.06
C ALA A 818 43.78 -10.85 -11.71
N LYS A 819 42.61 -10.45 -12.22
CA LYS A 819 41.34 -11.12 -12.00
C LYS A 819 40.97 -12.07 -13.12
N GLY A 820 41.62 -12.00 -14.27
CA GLY A 820 41.30 -12.81 -15.46
C GLY A 820 39.86 -12.60 -15.94
N ASN A 821 39.40 -11.39 -15.96
CA ASN A 821 38.10 -11.00 -16.51
C ASN A 821 38.22 -9.76 -17.41
N VAL A 822 37.21 -9.56 -18.25
CA VAL A 822 37.16 -8.40 -19.14
C VAL A 822 36.10 -7.44 -18.63
N GLY A 823 36.49 -6.16 -18.48
CA GLY A 823 35.62 -5.06 -18.08
C GLY A 823 35.38 -4.07 -19.20
N PHE A 824 34.56 -3.03 -18.94
CA PHE A 824 34.32 -1.93 -19.87
C PHE A 824 35.10 -0.69 -19.47
N GLU A 825 35.75 -0.05 -20.43
CA GLU A 825 36.29 1.29 -20.32
C GLU A 825 35.57 2.18 -21.34
N PHE A 826 35.05 3.29 -20.88
CA PHE A 826 34.35 4.23 -21.74
C PHE A 826 35.32 5.21 -22.38
N PRO A 827 35.14 5.60 -23.67
CA PRO A 827 35.97 6.60 -24.31
C PRO A 827 35.95 7.89 -23.50
N PRO A 828 37.09 8.62 -23.42
CA PRO A 828 37.12 9.94 -22.80
C PRO A 828 36.05 10.81 -23.46
N ARG A 829 35.26 11.50 -22.66
CA ARG A 829 34.31 12.48 -23.20
C ARG A 829 35.10 13.63 -23.82
N GLU A 830 35.41 13.53 -25.10
CA GLU A 830 35.93 14.66 -25.87
C GLU A 830 34.81 15.73 -25.90
N ALA A 831 35.24 16.98 -25.68
CA ALA A 831 34.43 18.16 -25.97
C ALA A 831 34.13 18.14 -27.47
N ARG A 832 32.96 17.60 -27.86
CA ARG A 832 32.52 17.51 -29.24
C ARG A 832 32.36 18.92 -29.79
N SER A 833 33.23 19.26 -30.76
CA SER A 833 32.98 20.33 -31.72
C SER A 833 31.66 20.06 -32.46
N LYS A 834 30.92 21.15 -32.66
CA LYS A 834 29.62 21.19 -33.30
C LYS A 834 29.59 20.54 -34.67
N GLN A 835 28.86 19.45 -34.89
CA GLN A 835 28.02 19.25 -36.07
C GLN A 835 26.99 18.15 -35.82
N SER A 836 25.74 18.59 -35.88
CA SER A 836 24.46 17.95 -36.24
C SER A 836 23.98 16.69 -35.50
N LYS A 837 22.80 16.90 -34.91
CA LYS A 837 21.69 16.00 -34.60
C LYS A 837 21.86 15.02 -33.43
N ASP A 838 21.35 15.43 -32.35
CA ASP A 838 20.50 14.89 -31.28
C ASP A 838 20.86 15.51 -29.95
N LYS A 839 20.31 16.70 -29.70
CA LYS A 839 20.34 17.35 -28.38
C LYS A 839 19.42 16.59 -27.43
N ALA A 840 19.99 15.64 -26.66
CA ALA A 840 19.37 15.20 -25.43
C ALA A 840 19.60 16.26 -24.36
N ASP A 841 18.53 16.89 -23.90
CA ASP A 841 18.52 17.98 -22.93
C ASP A 841 19.31 17.69 -21.67
N LYS A 842 20.35 18.49 -21.41
CA LYS A 842 20.82 18.75 -20.06
C LYS A 842 19.71 19.50 -19.32
N LYS A 843 19.36 19.05 -18.12
CA LYS A 843 18.53 19.83 -17.20
C LYS A 843 19.15 21.20 -17.02
N PHE A 844 18.57 22.19 -17.72
CA PHE A 844 18.92 23.58 -17.53
C PHE A 844 18.44 23.98 -16.11
N THR A 845 19.36 24.35 -15.24
CA THR A 845 19.02 24.79 -13.88
C THR A 845 19.17 26.32 -13.81
N ALA A 846 18.34 26.98 -13.00
CA ALA A 846 18.45 28.41 -12.75
C ALA A 846 19.84 28.85 -12.26
N ALA A 847 20.68 27.91 -11.80
CA ALA A 847 22.07 28.16 -11.38
C ALA A 847 23.03 28.22 -12.59
N SER A 848 22.78 27.43 -13.66
CA SER A 848 23.59 27.50 -14.88
C SER A 848 23.30 28.75 -15.71
N ALA A 849 22.05 29.25 -15.65
CA ALA A 849 21.64 30.48 -16.32
C ALA A 849 22.18 31.76 -15.65
N ALA A 850 22.32 31.76 -14.33
CA ALA A 850 22.86 32.90 -13.58
C ALA A 850 24.36 33.16 -13.82
N ALA A 851 25.05 32.23 -14.47
CA ALA A 851 26.49 32.28 -14.79
C ALA A 851 26.75 32.70 -16.26
N GLU A 852 25.76 33.04 -17.06
CA GLU A 852 25.95 33.48 -18.43
C GLU A 852 26.38 34.94 -18.48
N ASP A 853 27.32 35.24 -19.37
CA ASP A 853 27.79 36.58 -19.61
C ASP A 853 26.78 37.37 -20.40
N LEU A 854 26.03 38.24 -19.74
CA LEU A 854 25.00 39.06 -20.33
C LEU A 854 25.54 40.22 -21.21
N SER A 855 26.86 40.49 -21.15
CA SER A 855 27.45 41.55 -22.00
C SER A 855 27.40 41.23 -23.49
N LYS A 856 27.24 39.95 -23.84
CA LYS A 856 27.12 39.43 -25.23
C LYS A 856 25.68 39.03 -25.63
N ALA A 857 24.71 39.34 -24.78
CA ALA A 857 23.31 38.99 -25.05
C ALA A 857 22.72 39.92 -26.13
N ASN A 858 21.87 39.32 -26.99
CA ASN A 858 21.06 40.10 -27.93
C ASN A 858 19.96 40.86 -27.19
N ARG A 859 19.79 42.13 -27.45
CA ARG A 859 18.79 42.98 -26.79
C ARG A 859 17.52 43.04 -27.62
N HIS A 860 16.38 42.66 -27.00
CA HIS A 860 15.07 42.64 -27.68
C HIS A 860 14.16 43.81 -27.26
N GLY A 861 14.73 44.80 -26.54
CA GLY A 861 14.02 45.99 -26.09
C GLY A 861 13.27 45.82 -24.77
N ILE A 862 12.53 46.88 -24.41
CA ILE A 862 11.81 46.93 -23.12
C ILE A 862 10.47 46.24 -23.25
N ILE A 863 10.17 45.32 -22.33
CA ILE A 863 8.88 44.64 -22.24
C ILE A 863 8.21 44.91 -20.87
N LYS A 864 6.90 44.98 -20.85
CA LYS A 864 6.11 45.14 -19.61
C LYS A 864 5.87 43.80 -18.98
N VAL A 865 6.59 43.44 -17.93
CA VAL A 865 6.44 42.15 -17.22
C VAL A 865 5.26 42.22 -16.25
N LYS A 866 4.32 41.30 -16.38
CA LYS A 866 3.10 41.21 -15.56
C LYS A 866 3.40 41.27 -14.05
N GLY A 867 2.91 42.33 -13.40
CA GLY A 867 3.09 42.53 -11.96
C GLY A 867 4.48 42.97 -11.52
N LYS A 868 5.37 43.41 -12.47
CA LYS A 868 6.76 43.81 -12.16
C LYS A 868 7.20 45.09 -12.82
N GLY A 869 6.47 45.65 -13.84
CA GLY A 869 6.82 46.87 -14.54
C GLY A 869 7.58 46.60 -15.83
N GLU A 870 8.29 47.65 -16.31
CA GLU A 870 9.03 47.61 -17.57
C GLU A 870 10.49 47.18 -17.34
N HIS A 871 10.96 46.20 -18.13
CA HIS A 871 12.27 45.61 -18.02
C HIS A 871 12.82 45.24 -19.40
N GLU A 872 14.14 45.22 -19.56
CA GLU A 872 14.79 44.83 -20.81
C GLU A 872 14.81 43.30 -20.95
N LEU A 873 14.45 42.80 -22.13
CA LEU A 873 14.53 41.39 -22.49
C LEU A 873 15.83 41.11 -23.25
N LEU A 874 16.62 40.20 -22.71
CA LEU A 874 17.93 39.81 -23.22
C LEU A 874 17.90 38.35 -23.66
N GLU A 875 18.49 38.06 -24.83
CA GLU A 875 18.63 36.68 -25.31
C GLU A 875 20.08 36.22 -25.28
N THR A 876 20.32 35.10 -24.63
CA THR A 876 21.59 34.39 -24.67
C THR A 876 21.50 33.13 -25.53
N GLU A 877 22.57 32.35 -25.63
CA GLU A 877 22.59 31.11 -26.41
C GLU A 877 21.54 30.10 -25.88
N ASN A 878 21.27 30.05 -24.57
CA ASN A 878 20.47 29.01 -23.93
C ASN A 878 19.20 29.53 -23.26
N ALA A 879 19.07 30.84 -23.06
CA ALA A 879 17.98 31.39 -22.27
C ALA A 879 17.60 32.82 -22.62
N TRP A 880 16.38 33.19 -22.21
CA TRP A 880 15.86 34.54 -22.16
C TRP A 880 16.02 35.08 -20.75
N HIS A 881 16.66 36.20 -20.57
CA HIS A 881 16.86 36.91 -19.32
C HIS A 881 16.02 38.17 -19.27
N VAL A 882 15.52 38.49 -18.10
CA VAL A 882 14.84 39.76 -17.84
C VAL A 882 15.66 40.54 -16.83
N ASP A 883 16.22 41.65 -17.29
CA ASP A 883 17.11 42.44 -16.47
C ASP A 883 16.39 43.08 -15.27
N GLY A 884 17.06 43.10 -14.13
CA GLY A 884 16.58 43.70 -12.89
C GLY A 884 15.51 42.96 -12.12
N ILE A 885 15.00 41.79 -12.58
CA ILE A 885 14.01 41.00 -11.87
C ILE A 885 14.66 39.81 -11.16
N THR A 886 14.42 39.70 -9.85
CA THR A 886 14.87 38.57 -9.04
C THR A 886 13.74 37.99 -8.18
N TYR A 887 13.82 36.67 -7.86
CA TYR A 887 12.83 35.94 -7.09
C TYR A 887 13.44 35.14 -5.92
N GLY A 888 12.65 35.00 -4.85
CA GLY A 888 12.99 34.20 -3.68
C GLY A 888 14.03 34.82 -2.75
N LYS A 889 14.30 34.16 -1.62
CA LYS A 889 15.28 34.64 -0.61
C LYS A 889 16.72 34.74 -1.15
N ASN A 890 17.02 33.97 -2.18
CA ASN A 890 18.35 33.91 -2.79
C ASN A 890 18.49 34.82 -4.03
N ARG A 891 17.59 35.77 -4.26
CA ARG A 891 17.60 36.74 -5.37
C ARG A 891 17.92 36.10 -6.74
N LYS A 892 17.27 34.97 -7.10
CA LYS A 892 17.51 34.33 -8.38
C LYS A 892 16.93 35.17 -9.52
N PRO A 893 17.68 35.41 -10.62
CA PRO A 893 17.19 36.22 -11.76
C PRO A 893 16.01 35.51 -12.46
N LEU A 894 15.16 36.30 -13.13
CA LEU A 894 14.11 35.77 -13.99
C LEU A 894 14.73 35.31 -15.31
N VAL A 895 14.69 33.99 -15.52
CA VAL A 895 15.24 33.35 -16.71
C VAL A 895 14.24 32.37 -17.28
N VAL A 896 14.01 32.43 -18.59
CA VAL A 896 13.17 31.47 -19.33
C VAL A 896 14.09 30.67 -20.25
N PRO A 897 14.13 29.33 -20.18
CA PRO A 897 14.93 28.53 -21.10
C PRO A 897 14.53 28.77 -22.56
N LYS A 898 15.53 28.89 -23.45
CA LYS A 898 15.26 29.07 -24.88
C LYS A 898 14.59 27.86 -25.50
N VAL A 899 14.87 26.66 -25.02
CA VAL A 899 14.23 25.42 -25.45
C VAL A 899 13.50 24.77 -24.28
N MET A 900 12.20 24.53 -24.44
CA MET A 900 11.36 23.85 -23.48
C MET A 900 10.68 22.63 -24.13
N CYS A 901 10.91 21.42 -23.58
CA CYS A 901 10.38 20.16 -24.12
C CYS A 901 10.54 20.04 -25.65
N GLY A 902 11.77 20.29 -26.15
CA GLY A 902 12.11 20.18 -27.56
C GLY A 902 11.57 21.32 -28.46
N MET A 903 10.90 22.33 -27.89
CA MET A 903 10.36 23.50 -28.56
C MET A 903 11.26 24.70 -28.27
N GLU A 904 11.74 25.38 -29.32
CA GLU A 904 12.47 26.64 -29.20
C GLU A 904 11.47 27.81 -29.07
N LEU A 905 11.66 28.63 -28.02
CA LEU A 905 10.81 29.76 -27.73
C LEU A 905 11.35 31.01 -28.41
N THR A 906 10.51 31.67 -29.20
CA THR A 906 10.82 32.94 -29.88
C THR A 906 10.63 34.15 -28.96
N ALA A 907 11.21 35.28 -29.31
CA ALA A 907 11.04 36.55 -28.58
C ALA A 907 9.55 36.94 -28.43
N ASP A 908 8.72 36.73 -29.46
CA ASP A 908 7.28 36.97 -29.39
C ASP A 908 6.56 36.07 -28.38
N MET A 909 6.91 34.76 -28.34
CA MET A 909 6.32 33.82 -27.36
C MET A 909 6.70 34.21 -25.93
N VAL A 910 7.96 34.55 -25.70
CA VAL A 910 8.44 34.99 -24.38
C VAL A 910 7.88 36.34 -23.99
N GLY A 911 7.78 37.27 -24.94
CA GLY A 911 7.14 38.57 -24.76
C GLY A 911 5.66 38.43 -24.36
N LYS A 912 4.86 37.62 -25.04
CA LYS A 912 3.46 37.29 -24.67
C LYS A 912 3.38 36.60 -23.30
N LEU A 913 4.26 35.66 -23.06
CA LEU A 913 4.34 34.93 -21.77
C LEU A 913 4.54 35.89 -20.60
N LEU A 914 5.50 36.77 -20.68
CA LEU A 914 5.86 37.68 -19.59
C LEU A 914 4.88 38.86 -19.46
N THR A 915 4.33 39.38 -20.55
CA THR A 915 3.42 40.53 -20.55
C THR A 915 1.99 40.12 -20.17
N ARG A 916 1.45 39.11 -20.83
CA ARG A 916 0.07 38.64 -20.62
C ARG A 916 -0.01 37.59 -19.48
N GLY A 917 1.11 36.97 -19.14
CA GLY A 917 1.19 35.84 -18.18
C GLY A 917 0.90 34.48 -18.81
N LYS A 918 0.62 34.43 -20.14
CA LYS A 918 0.27 33.21 -20.88
C LYS A 918 0.58 33.35 -22.34
N THR A 919 1.09 32.32 -23.02
CA THR A 919 1.29 32.25 -24.46
C THR A 919 0.01 31.92 -25.20
N ASP A 920 0.00 32.04 -26.51
CA ASP A 920 -0.94 31.33 -27.38
C ASP A 920 -0.67 29.79 -27.27
N LEU A 921 -1.58 28.96 -27.81
CA LEU A 921 -1.37 27.49 -27.80
C LEU A 921 -0.17 27.15 -28.69
N ILE A 922 0.84 26.56 -28.07
CA ILE A 922 2.05 26.07 -28.74
C ILE A 922 1.87 24.59 -29.02
N GLN A 923 1.99 24.20 -30.29
CA GLN A 923 1.84 22.81 -30.71
C GLN A 923 3.18 22.12 -30.86
N GLY A 924 3.22 20.82 -30.52
CA GLY A 924 4.36 19.96 -30.81
C GLY A 924 5.46 19.92 -29.77
N PHE A 925 5.23 20.29 -28.52
CA PHE A 925 6.14 19.94 -27.42
C PHE A 925 6.35 18.41 -27.35
N VAL A 926 7.56 17.98 -27.00
CA VAL A 926 7.90 16.56 -26.84
C VAL A 926 8.13 16.23 -25.38
N SER A 927 7.33 15.35 -24.82
CA SER A 927 7.47 14.93 -23.41
C SER A 927 8.77 14.17 -23.17
N HIS A 928 9.63 14.66 -22.29
CA HIS A 928 10.87 13.99 -21.89
C HIS A 928 10.66 12.64 -21.20
N LYS A 929 9.46 12.44 -20.63
CA LYS A 929 9.13 11.24 -19.87
C LYS A 929 8.56 10.13 -20.75
N THR A 930 7.82 10.48 -21.80
CA THR A 930 7.10 9.51 -22.63
C THR A 930 7.49 9.56 -24.12
N GLY A 931 8.22 10.58 -24.56
CA GLY A 931 8.55 10.82 -25.98
C GLY A 931 7.37 11.29 -26.84
N ASN A 932 6.17 11.38 -26.29
CA ASN A 932 4.97 11.76 -27.04
C ASN A 932 4.91 13.27 -27.27
N LYS A 933 4.39 13.68 -28.44
CA LYS A 933 4.08 15.07 -28.74
C LYS A 933 2.83 15.51 -27.98
N PHE A 934 2.81 16.78 -27.52
CA PHE A 934 1.65 17.40 -26.87
C PHE A 934 1.61 18.89 -27.17
N ASP A 935 0.42 19.46 -27.07
CA ASP A 935 0.17 20.88 -27.25
C ASP A 935 -0.15 21.51 -25.89
N ALA A 936 0.40 22.69 -25.60
CA ALA A 936 0.17 23.37 -24.32
C ALA A 936 0.36 24.89 -24.45
N TYR A 937 -0.23 25.61 -23.51
CA TYR A 937 0.13 26.98 -23.22
C TYR A 937 1.27 27.02 -22.23
N LEU A 938 2.17 27.98 -22.32
CA LEU A 938 3.07 28.33 -21.25
C LEU A 938 2.42 29.41 -20.38
N VAL A 939 2.51 29.23 -19.06
CA VAL A 939 1.92 30.16 -18.07
C VAL A 939 3.02 30.64 -17.12
N PHE A 940 3.14 31.97 -17.01
CA PHE A 940 4.07 32.66 -16.12
C PHE A 940 3.40 33.06 -14.81
N THR A 941 4.00 32.72 -13.70
CA THR A 941 3.51 33.08 -12.34
C THR A 941 4.32 34.25 -11.78
N PRO A 942 3.79 35.49 -11.77
CA PRO A 942 4.54 36.69 -11.36
C PRO A 942 5.09 36.68 -9.93
N GLY A 943 4.44 35.96 -9.01
CA GLY A 943 4.87 35.88 -7.61
C GLY A 943 6.09 34.97 -7.37
N THR A 944 6.33 33.99 -8.25
CA THR A 944 7.41 33.00 -8.08
C THR A 944 8.43 32.99 -9.20
N GLY A 945 8.19 33.70 -10.31
CA GLY A 945 9.05 33.70 -11.50
C GLY A 945 9.04 32.36 -12.27
N ARG A 946 8.07 31.46 -12.03
CA ARG A 946 8.03 30.15 -12.67
C ARG A 946 7.22 30.17 -13.96
N VAL A 947 7.69 29.42 -14.94
CA VAL A 947 6.98 29.08 -16.17
C VAL A 947 6.53 27.61 -16.09
N THR A 948 5.25 27.37 -16.34
CA THR A 948 4.61 26.03 -16.28
C THR A 948 3.77 25.77 -17.52
N TYR A 949 3.41 24.50 -17.78
CA TYR A 949 2.53 24.12 -18.88
C TYR A 949 1.06 24.09 -18.41
N GLU A 950 0.17 24.61 -19.24
CA GLU A 950 -1.28 24.47 -19.12
C GLU A 950 -1.82 23.80 -20.39
N PHE A 951 -2.52 22.67 -20.21
CA PHE A 951 -3.03 21.90 -21.34
C PHE A 951 -4.41 22.42 -21.79
N PRO A 952 -4.71 22.40 -23.10
CA PRO A 952 -6.05 22.72 -23.58
C PRO A 952 -7.07 21.72 -23.03
N PRO A 953 -8.34 22.10 -22.85
CA PRO A 953 -9.39 21.18 -22.43
C PRO A 953 -9.44 19.97 -23.38
N ARG A 954 -9.49 18.78 -22.84
CA ARG A 954 -9.72 17.58 -23.68
C ARG A 954 -11.13 17.66 -24.28
N LYS A 955 -11.22 17.65 -25.62
CA LYS A 955 -12.48 17.51 -26.33
C LYS A 955 -13.15 16.18 -26.06
#